data_6e54dbd376e442a983e69986d2431214
#
_entry.id   6e54dbd376e442a983e69986d2431214
#
_cell.length_a   1.000
_cell.length_b   1.000
_cell.length_c   1.000
_cell.angle_alpha   90.00
_cell.angle_beta   90.00
_cell.angle_gamma   90.00
#
_symmetry.space_group_name_H-M   'P 1'
#
loop_
_entity.id
_entity.type
_entity.pdbx_description
1 polymer ?
#
loop_
_entity_poly.entity_id
_entity_poly.type
_entity_poly.pdbx_seq_one_letter_code
_entity_poly.pdbx_strand_id
1 'polypeptide(L)'
;MAIAALCSSAAGQIVRPDVAQIAPIEQANACVSAAQAFDALQPKAGTWQVVDNVLTQSDQSAMYARSYIQGPQWVDCIIQVTLQVDSIESVGASNGVRVIVRGDQQTDTFYTVGLWAGSQEVRIEKARGLVFETLTSNQVGTLAAAPFPIELGKPYQVTIVADRATIYCFIDGQFVVLGQEADFTTLPAGQVGFFTSRATGSYRQVSIQGMHGITKSPVTSYPGNPLNVATYSPAVVKDDRFRMWDGMGRYAESDDGITWTRPHGTEPVVNTANTGDWPTGNNCGDPDVLKIDGQYWITFWSTCNRRNGAFDGLGLKRSADGVHWTPEPANPVFYMGPYGDWDELVVGDHALIRDGNLFKLWHVGITRWQRGFRNEFGYAESADGRSWRKCRLNPVLTQGEPGTWDGGWVYAAGVVKIDDEQTTTHVYADKPGASYHLFYTGQPTNNELICGVKRIGYAFSLDGVHWLKWDDAATTEPPFHRSDPVVSWAEYGRLGYLGAGACTAVLLGDEVRIYHSMYDERPDIPRTDGVIGTGYATIQVDSLRQIVADAKARGLLPCASRQEIEATLDAPLPQSMWDDLQGHVLTAIQARQAGNVKNAQAAWSEIATTRAKFTKALERYYVQAMAPLKQVIDQLESGTRVTDKLLWSLPKDFPGMAGVQVEVAQIDGVATRQPIMIEIEARCDRFDVARLAWATDKGYQAGQEVEFIVGYPGPECPTYRVTISPTGQSITALRLQFPGGSTVELKDVRIRELGW
;
A
#
# COMPACT_ATOMS: atom_id res chain seq x y z
N MET A 1 2.93 2.40 10.42
CA MET A 1 3.07 3.18 11.68
C MET A 1 1.99 4.23 11.86
N ALA A 2 1.49 4.86 10.83
CA ALA A 2 0.37 5.80 10.94
C ALA A 2 -0.94 5.12 11.39
N ILE A 3 -1.19 3.89 11.00
CA ILE A 3 -2.43 3.17 11.32
C ILE A 3 -2.53 2.84 12.81
N ALA A 4 -1.43 2.47 13.46
CA ALA A 4 -1.44 2.10 14.87
C ALA A 4 -1.42 3.30 15.85
N ALA A 5 -0.94 4.46 15.45
CA ALA A 5 -0.89 5.65 16.29
C ALA A 5 -2.22 6.45 16.29
N LEU A 6 -3.09 6.23 15.32
CA LEU A 6 -4.35 6.97 15.17
C LEU A 6 -5.55 6.34 15.91
N CYS A 7 -5.41 5.13 16.42
CA CYS A 7 -6.51 4.40 17.09
C CYS A 7 -6.58 4.57 18.61
N SER A 8 -5.90 5.51 19.24
CA SER A 8 -5.75 5.57 20.69
C SER A 8 -6.67 6.55 21.44
N SER A 9 -7.74 7.06 20.85
CA SER A 9 -8.64 7.92 21.63
C SER A 9 -10.11 7.78 21.26
N ALA A 10 -10.91 7.55 22.26
CA ALA A 10 -12.37 7.62 22.40
C ALA A 10 -13.17 6.37 22.02
N ALA A 11 -13.75 5.75 23.05
CA ALA A 11 -14.91 4.87 22.93
C ALA A 11 -16.14 5.71 22.49
N GLY A 12 -16.18 6.08 21.21
CA GLY A 12 -17.35 6.68 20.58
C GLY A 12 -18.39 5.59 20.30
N GLN A 13 -19.65 5.86 20.55
CA GLN A 13 -20.74 5.01 20.09
C GLN A 13 -20.60 4.81 18.57
N ILE A 14 -20.58 3.55 18.14
CA ILE A 14 -20.60 3.21 16.71
C ILE A 14 -21.93 3.72 16.17
N VAL A 15 -21.90 4.83 15.44
CA VAL A 15 -23.08 5.34 14.75
C VAL A 15 -23.29 4.43 13.53
N ARG A 16 -24.26 3.52 13.63
CA ARG A 16 -24.66 2.72 12.47
C ARG A 16 -25.21 3.64 11.40
N PRO A 17 -24.78 3.51 10.13
CA PRO A 17 -25.38 4.26 9.05
C PRO A 17 -26.88 3.99 8.98
N ASP A 18 -27.68 5.05 8.86
CA ASP A 18 -29.12 4.90 8.65
C ASP A 18 -29.38 4.34 7.26
N VAL A 19 -29.64 3.05 7.19
CA VAL A 19 -29.84 2.29 5.95
C VAL A 19 -31.04 2.83 5.13
N ALA A 20 -31.97 3.54 5.77
CA ALA A 20 -33.16 4.06 5.13
C ALA A 20 -32.93 5.29 4.21
N GLN A 21 -31.77 5.94 4.33
CA GLN A 21 -31.45 7.14 3.53
C GLN A 21 -30.61 6.83 2.28
N ILE A 22 -30.35 5.57 1.98
CA ILE A 22 -29.51 5.18 0.86
C ILE A 22 -30.35 5.06 -0.40
N ALA A 23 -30.04 5.85 -1.44
CA ALA A 23 -30.76 5.81 -2.71
C ALA A 23 -30.74 4.41 -3.36
N PRO A 24 -31.81 4.00 -4.03
CA PRO A 24 -31.90 2.69 -4.65
C PRO A 24 -30.78 2.46 -5.66
N ILE A 25 -30.26 1.24 -5.67
CA ILE A 25 -29.17 0.74 -6.53
C ILE A 25 -29.54 0.73 -8.03
N GLU A 26 -30.79 0.92 -8.38
CA GLU A 26 -31.31 0.80 -9.76
C GLU A 26 -30.58 1.69 -10.78
N GLN A 27 -29.97 2.79 -10.34
CA GLN A 27 -29.19 3.67 -11.23
C GLN A 27 -27.72 3.22 -11.42
N ALA A 28 -27.22 2.35 -10.57
CA ALA A 28 -25.82 1.91 -10.61
C ALA A 28 -25.49 1.00 -11.81
N ASN A 29 -26.51 0.38 -12.41
CA ASN A 29 -26.39 -0.49 -13.60
C ASN A 29 -26.84 0.19 -14.89
N ALA A 30 -27.14 1.49 -14.87
CA ALA A 30 -27.55 2.20 -16.07
C ALA A 30 -26.41 2.22 -17.09
N CYS A 31 -26.75 2.02 -18.35
CA CYS A 31 -25.84 2.19 -19.47
C CYS A 31 -26.43 3.25 -20.42
N VAL A 32 -25.63 4.24 -20.78
CA VAL A 32 -25.99 5.33 -21.67
C VAL A 32 -25.14 5.28 -22.92
N SER A 33 -25.75 5.08 -24.08
CA SER A 33 -25.09 5.09 -25.39
C SER A 33 -24.84 6.52 -25.89
N ALA A 34 -24.00 6.66 -26.93
CA ALA A 34 -23.70 7.95 -27.54
C ALA A 34 -24.98 8.70 -28.01
N ALA A 35 -25.91 8.02 -28.64
CA ALA A 35 -27.19 8.64 -29.10
C ALA A 35 -27.97 9.17 -27.89
N GLN A 36 -28.16 8.36 -26.87
CA GLN A 36 -28.87 8.78 -25.65
C GLN A 36 -28.15 9.94 -24.92
N ALA A 37 -26.80 9.91 -24.87
CA ALA A 37 -26.02 10.97 -24.27
C ALA A 37 -26.19 12.30 -25.01
N PHE A 38 -26.18 12.27 -26.33
CA PHE A 38 -26.29 13.48 -27.15
C PHE A 38 -27.70 14.01 -27.22
N ASP A 39 -28.72 13.14 -27.23
CA ASP A 39 -30.14 13.55 -27.17
C ASP A 39 -30.50 14.22 -25.85
N ALA A 40 -29.81 13.81 -24.75
CA ALA A 40 -30.01 14.33 -23.41
C ALA A 40 -29.06 15.50 -23.07
N LEU A 41 -28.34 16.04 -24.03
CA LEU A 41 -27.32 17.07 -23.79
C LEU A 41 -27.96 18.43 -23.47
N GLN A 42 -27.48 19.08 -22.40
CA GLN A 42 -27.81 20.47 -22.04
C GLN A 42 -26.58 21.34 -22.05
N PRO A 43 -26.39 22.15 -23.10
CA PRO A 43 -25.36 23.17 -23.11
C PRO A 43 -25.58 24.23 -22.02
N LYS A 44 -24.54 24.56 -21.27
CA LYS A 44 -24.55 25.65 -20.27
C LYS A 44 -23.72 26.84 -20.74
N ALA A 45 -22.63 26.57 -21.47
CA ALA A 45 -21.78 27.61 -22.07
C ALA A 45 -21.07 27.05 -23.31
N GLY A 46 -20.68 27.91 -24.23
CA GLY A 46 -20.02 27.55 -25.50
C GLY A 46 -21.02 27.21 -26.63
N THR A 47 -20.49 26.93 -27.82
CA THR A 47 -21.26 26.61 -29.01
C THR A 47 -21.14 25.11 -29.33
N TRP A 48 -22.22 24.37 -29.02
CA TRP A 48 -22.29 22.93 -29.13
C TRP A 48 -23.22 22.50 -30.24
N GLN A 49 -22.78 21.53 -31.04
CA GLN A 49 -23.55 20.98 -32.14
C GLN A 49 -23.35 19.46 -32.24
N VAL A 50 -24.41 18.73 -32.50
CA VAL A 50 -24.36 17.30 -32.79
C VAL A 50 -24.68 17.09 -34.25
N VAL A 51 -23.76 16.47 -35.00
CA VAL A 51 -23.94 16.08 -36.41
C VAL A 51 -23.39 14.67 -36.58
N ASP A 52 -24.16 13.76 -37.14
CA ASP A 52 -23.76 12.37 -37.43
C ASP A 52 -23.13 11.65 -36.20
N ASN A 53 -23.76 11.79 -35.03
CA ASN A 53 -23.28 11.25 -33.75
C ASN A 53 -21.90 11.77 -33.32
N VAL A 54 -21.52 12.94 -33.80
CA VAL A 54 -20.34 13.66 -33.34
C VAL A 54 -20.79 14.94 -32.64
N LEU A 55 -20.46 15.06 -31.38
CA LEU A 55 -20.61 16.30 -30.62
C LEU A 55 -19.39 17.17 -30.85
N THR A 56 -19.59 18.40 -31.29
CA THR A 56 -18.49 19.37 -31.50
C THR A 56 -18.74 20.62 -30.69
N GLN A 57 -17.69 21.14 -30.09
CA GLN A 57 -17.62 22.47 -29.51
C GLN A 57 -16.74 23.33 -30.43
N SER A 58 -17.31 24.40 -31.00
CA SER A 58 -16.67 25.19 -32.07
C SER A 58 -16.21 26.58 -31.66
N ASP A 59 -16.52 27.06 -30.44
CA ASP A 59 -16.09 28.36 -29.94
C ASP A 59 -14.71 28.27 -29.23
N GLN A 60 -13.67 28.55 -29.98
CA GLN A 60 -12.30 28.51 -29.49
C GLN A 60 -12.01 29.56 -28.41
N SER A 61 -12.76 30.68 -28.42
CA SER A 61 -12.56 31.76 -27.43
C SER A 61 -13.19 31.47 -26.07
N ALA A 62 -14.08 30.47 -26.00
CA ALA A 62 -14.77 30.10 -24.78
C ALA A 62 -13.79 29.57 -23.73
N MET A 63 -13.66 30.27 -22.61
CA MET A 63 -12.77 29.88 -21.53
C MET A 63 -13.26 28.61 -20.81
N TYR A 64 -14.58 28.43 -20.68
CA TYR A 64 -15.18 27.32 -19.93
C TYR A 64 -16.47 26.86 -20.61
N ALA A 65 -16.35 26.43 -21.89
CA ALA A 65 -17.47 25.82 -22.58
C ALA A 65 -17.81 24.48 -21.94
N ARG A 66 -19.08 24.27 -21.59
CA ARG A 66 -19.51 23.04 -20.92
C ARG A 66 -20.95 22.67 -21.25
N SER A 67 -21.17 21.37 -21.21
CA SER A 67 -22.46 20.77 -21.44
C SER A 67 -22.62 19.55 -20.56
N TYR A 68 -23.83 19.31 -20.06
CA TYR A 68 -24.16 18.20 -19.16
C TYR A 68 -25.15 17.25 -19.80
N ILE A 69 -24.99 15.96 -19.59
CA ILE A 69 -25.94 14.94 -20.00
C ILE A 69 -27.02 14.84 -18.93
N GLN A 70 -28.25 15.09 -19.29
CA GLN A 70 -29.39 14.96 -18.39
C GLN A 70 -29.76 13.48 -18.22
N GLY A 71 -30.04 13.07 -16.99
CA GLY A 71 -30.42 11.68 -16.71
C GLY A 71 -29.77 11.14 -15.45
N PRO A 72 -29.23 9.93 -15.50
CA PRO A 72 -28.63 9.30 -14.32
C PRO A 72 -27.52 10.13 -13.71
N GLN A 73 -27.45 10.10 -12.37
CA GLN A 73 -26.31 10.62 -11.62
C GLN A 73 -25.42 9.46 -11.22
N TRP A 74 -24.13 9.63 -11.42
CA TRP A 74 -23.14 8.59 -11.27
C TRP A 74 -22.23 8.89 -10.07
N VAL A 75 -22.06 7.91 -9.19
CA VAL A 75 -20.95 7.89 -8.22
C VAL A 75 -19.76 7.19 -8.84
N ASP A 76 -19.97 5.96 -9.26
CA ASP A 76 -18.96 5.10 -9.85
C ASP A 76 -19.40 4.68 -11.24
N CYS A 77 -18.54 4.96 -12.21
CA CYS A 77 -18.86 4.68 -13.62
C CYS A 77 -17.61 4.52 -14.46
N ILE A 78 -17.78 3.81 -15.57
CA ILE A 78 -16.83 3.75 -16.67
C ILE A 78 -17.38 4.62 -17.80
N ILE A 79 -16.58 5.57 -18.25
CA ILE A 79 -16.89 6.44 -19.36
C ILE A 79 -15.91 6.16 -20.48
N GLN A 80 -16.40 5.72 -21.63
CA GLN A 80 -15.60 5.55 -22.84
C GLN A 80 -15.99 6.62 -23.83
N VAL A 81 -15.03 7.30 -24.41
CA VAL A 81 -15.26 8.37 -25.37
C VAL A 81 -14.06 8.54 -26.29
N THR A 82 -14.30 8.79 -27.57
CA THR A 82 -13.25 9.26 -28.47
C THR A 82 -13.19 10.77 -28.40
N LEU A 83 -12.07 11.31 -27.87
CA LEU A 83 -11.77 12.74 -27.78
C LEU A 83 -10.83 13.16 -28.91
N GLN A 84 -11.09 14.32 -29.49
CA GLN A 84 -10.19 14.96 -30.44
C GLN A 84 -10.08 16.45 -30.12
N VAL A 85 -8.88 16.96 -30.03
CA VAL A 85 -8.60 18.40 -29.95
C VAL A 85 -8.39 18.92 -31.36
N ASP A 86 -9.29 19.77 -31.85
CA ASP A 86 -9.24 20.26 -33.22
C ASP A 86 -8.33 21.49 -33.33
N SER A 87 -8.45 22.43 -32.39
CA SER A 87 -7.59 23.61 -32.30
C SER A 87 -7.46 24.12 -30.87
N ILE A 88 -6.45 24.91 -30.60
CA ILE A 88 -6.23 25.64 -29.35
C ILE A 88 -5.98 27.10 -29.64
N GLU A 89 -6.39 28.00 -28.74
CA GLU A 89 -6.19 29.47 -28.90
C GLU A 89 -4.70 29.84 -28.87
N SER A 90 -3.97 29.24 -27.94
CA SER A 90 -2.54 29.48 -27.78
C SER A 90 -1.89 28.33 -27.01
N VAL A 91 -0.58 28.22 -27.08
CA VAL A 91 0.17 27.31 -26.22
C VAL A 91 0.11 27.83 -24.78
N GLY A 92 -0.51 27.06 -23.89
CA GLY A 92 -0.68 27.41 -22.47
C GLY A 92 -1.40 26.35 -21.67
N ALA A 93 -1.28 26.40 -20.38
CA ALA A 93 -1.70 25.33 -19.47
C ALA A 93 -3.21 25.07 -19.42
N SER A 94 -4.06 26.00 -19.89
CA SER A 94 -5.53 25.90 -19.73
C SER A 94 -6.27 25.38 -20.96
N ASN A 95 -5.57 25.05 -22.04
CA ASN A 95 -6.20 24.73 -23.34
C ASN A 95 -6.39 23.23 -23.48
N GLY A 96 -7.64 22.78 -23.56
CA GLY A 96 -7.90 21.34 -23.67
C GLY A 96 -9.35 20.95 -23.84
N VAL A 97 -9.53 19.66 -24.13
CA VAL A 97 -10.81 18.96 -24.33
C VAL A 97 -10.94 17.88 -23.28
N ARG A 98 -12.07 17.88 -22.56
CA ARG A 98 -12.23 17.13 -21.31
C ARG A 98 -13.62 16.52 -21.17
N VAL A 99 -13.74 15.58 -20.27
CA VAL A 99 -15.01 15.00 -19.80
C VAL A 99 -15.27 15.46 -18.38
N ILE A 100 -16.49 15.87 -18.09
CA ILE A 100 -16.98 16.16 -16.73
C ILE A 100 -17.40 14.84 -16.08
N VAL A 101 -16.97 14.62 -14.86
CA VAL A 101 -17.31 13.47 -14.02
C VAL A 101 -17.91 13.96 -12.71
N ARG A 102 -19.01 13.37 -12.27
CA ARG A 102 -19.76 13.76 -11.06
C ARG A 102 -20.10 15.25 -11.03
N GLY A 103 -20.60 15.75 -12.13
CA GLY A 103 -20.90 17.18 -12.29
C GLY A 103 -22.20 17.59 -11.61
N ASP A 104 -22.17 18.68 -10.87
CA ASP A 104 -23.34 19.44 -10.45
C ASP A 104 -23.50 20.67 -11.35
N GLN A 105 -24.50 20.60 -12.22
CA GLN A 105 -24.80 21.68 -13.16
C GLN A 105 -25.21 22.99 -12.46
N GLN A 106 -25.78 22.93 -11.27
CA GLN A 106 -26.25 24.12 -10.56
C GLN A 106 -25.09 24.92 -9.97
N THR A 107 -24.15 24.22 -9.34
CA THR A 107 -23.02 24.84 -8.65
C THR A 107 -21.75 24.93 -9.48
N ASP A 108 -21.72 24.31 -10.69
CA ASP A 108 -20.49 24.12 -11.48
C ASP A 108 -19.35 23.46 -10.67
N THR A 109 -19.71 22.44 -9.90
CA THR A 109 -18.78 21.65 -9.12
C THR A 109 -18.64 20.29 -9.79
N PHE A 110 -17.43 19.89 -10.15
CA PHE A 110 -17.19 18.65 -10.93
C PHE A 110 -15.72 18.25 -10.94
N TYR A 111 -15.44 17.02 -11.34
CA TYR A 111 -14.13 16.65 -11.86
C TYR A 111 -14.06 16.83 -13.36
N THR A 112 -12.85 17.12 -13.87
CA THR A 112 -12.56 17.00 -15.32
C THR A 112 -11.41 16.06 -15.56
N VAL A 113 -11.54 15.26 -16.61
CA VAL A 113 -10.50 14.35 -17.09
C VAL A 113 -10.35 14.54 -18.59
N GLY A 114 -9.14 14.67 -19.09
CA GLY A 114 -8.94 14.76 -20.53
C GLY A 114 -7.58 15.30 -20.98
N LEU A 115 -7.59 15.88 -22.17
CA LEU A 115 -6.43 16.23 -22.97
C LEU A 115 -6.11 17.73 -22.87
N TRP A 116 -4.98 18.08 -22.28
CA TRP A 116 -4.44 19.45 -22.23
C TRP A 116 -3.41 19.64 -23.34
N ALA A 117 -3.87 19.94 -24.54
CA ALA A 117 -3.00 20.07 -25.71
C ALA A 117 -1.98 21.20 -25.57
N GLY A 118 -2.33 22.27 -24.86
CA GLY A 118 -1.41 23.40 -24.64
C GLY A 118 -0.19 23.07 -23.77
N SER A 119 -0.34 22.14 -22.82
CA SER A 119 0.75 21.68 -21.93
C SER A 119 1.25 20.26 -22.24
N GLN A 120 0.65 19.58 -23.22
CA GLN A 120 1.00 18.20 -23.59
C GLN A 120 0.86 17.23 -22.41
N GLU A 121 -0.31 17.25 -21.77
CA GLU A 121 -0.58 16.46 -20.58
C GLU A 121 -2.00 15.90 -20.60
N VAL A 122 -2.17 14.76 -19.95
CA VAL A 122 -3.46 14.28 -19.46
C VAL A 122 -3.59 14.69 -18.01
N ARG A 123 -4.72 15.29 -17.64
CA ARG A 123 -4.96 15.73 -16.26
C ARG A 123 -6.31 15.28 -15.74
N ILE A 124 -6.37 15.14 -14.42
CA ILE A 124 -7.57 15.01 -13.63
C ILE A 124 -7.63 16.25 -12.73
N GLU A 125 -8.66 17.05 -12.82
CA GLU A 125 -8.83 18.27 -12.02
C GLU A 125 -10.20 18.29 -11.36
N LYS A 126 -10.31 19.03 -10.26
CA LYS A 126 -11.56 19.34 -9.57
C LYS A 126 -11.87 20.81 -9.69
N ALA A 127 -13.10 21.14 -9.96
CA ALA A 127 -13.61 22.51 -9.97
C ALA A 127 -14.73 22.67 -8.95
N ARG A 128 -14.74 23.83 -8.27
CA ARG A 128 -15.85 24.30 -7.44
C ARG A 128 -16.24 25.69 -7.89
N GLY A 129 -17.45 25.84 -8.47
CA GLY A 129 -17.90 27.09 -9.02
C GLY A 129 -16.97 27.62 -10.13
N LEU A 130 -16.43 26.74 -10.98
CA LEU A 130 -15.43 27.02 -12.02
C LEU A 130 -14.06 27.52 -11.50
N VAL A 131 -13.84 27.49 -10.20
CA VAL A 131 -12.50 27.66 -9.63
C VAL A 131 -11.87 26.27 -9.59
N PHE A 132 -10.83 26.09 -10.40
CA PHE A 132 -10.06 24.85 -10.42
C PHE A 132 -9.13 24.84 -9.22
N GLU A 133 -9.32 23.84 -8.38
CA GLU A 133 -8.45 23.61 -7.25
C GLU A 133 -7.14 23.02 -7.78
N THR A 134 -6.11 23.85 -7.85
CA THR A 134 -4.74 23.37 -7.83
C THR A 134 -4.46 22.93 -6.41
N LEU A 135 -4.44 21.63 -6.19
CA LEU A 135 -4.11 21.09 -4.88
C LEU A 135 -2.66 21.47 -4.56
N THR A 136 -2.55 22.41 -3.65
CA THR A 136 -1.28 22.66 -2.99
C THR A 136 -0.90 21.42 -2.20
N SER A 137 0.36 21.13 -2.14
CA SER A 137 1.06 19.95 -1.63
C SER A 137 0.68 19.45 -0.23
N ASN A 138 -0.31 20.02 0.44
CA ASN A 138 -0.73 19.68 1.80
C ASN A 138 -2.01 18.86 1.87
N GLN A 139 -2.61 18.53 0.75
CA GLN A 139 -3.79 17.67 0.69
C GLN A 139 -3.43 16.39 -0.05
N VAL A 140 -3.46 15.31 0.67
CA VAL A 140 -3.45 13.97 0.10
C VAL A 140 -4.68 13.86 -0.79
N GLY A 141 -4.50 13.54 -2.07
CA GLY A 141 -5.61 13.53 -3.00
C GLY A 141 -5.36 14.44 -4.18
N THR A 142 -4.23 14.29 -4.74
CA THR A 142 -3.80 15.06 -5.89
C THR A 142 -4.63 14.67 -7.09
N LEU A 143 -5.29 15.63 -7.65
CA LEU A 143 -5.58 15.62 -9.06
C LEU A 143 -4.25 15.43 -9.79
N ALA A 144 -4.19 14.45 -10.64
CA ALA A 144 -2.93 14.02 -11.21
C ALA A 144 -2.77 14.59 -12.61
N ALA A 145 -1.54 14.80 -13.01
CA ALA A 145 -1.17 15.09 -14.39
C ALA A 145 -0.05 14.14 -14.82
N ALA A 146 -0.12 13.70 -16.06
CA ALA A 146 0.94 12.93 -16.68
C ALA A 146 1.30 13.52 -18.05
N PRO A 147 2.59 13.63 -18.40
CA PRO A 147 3.00 14.01 -19.74
C PRO A 147 2.41 13.04 -20.78
N PHE A 148 1.80 13.59 -21.81
CA PHE A 148 1.23 12.81 -22.89
C PHE A 148 1.25 13.62 -24.20
N PRO A 149 1.81 13.08 -25.30
CA PRO A 149 1.88 13.79 -26.57
C PRO A 149 0.49 13.88 -27.21
N ILE A 150 -0.01 15.10 -27.37
CA ILE A 150 -1.32 15.38 -27.96
C ILE A 150 -1.15 16.07 -29.29
N GLU A 151 -1.59 15.39 -30.37
CA GLU A 151 -1.59 15.91 -31.74
C GLU A 151 -2.96 16.51 -32.05
N LEU A 152 -2.99 17.73 -32.56
CA LEU A 152 -4.23 18.37 -33.01
C LEU A 152 -4.84 17.61 -34.21
N GLY A 153 -6.14 17.43 -34.18
CA GLY A 153 -6.88 16.69 -35.20
C GLY A 153 -6.81 15.17 -35.07
N LYS A 154 -6.01 14.64 -34.15
CA LYS A 154 -5.92 13.20 -33.90
C LYS A 154 -6.96 12.74 -32.88
N PRO A 155 -7.77 11.72 -33.18
CA PRO A 155 -8.68 11.14 -32.20
C PRO A 155 -7.94 10.20 -31.25
N TYR A 156 -8.33 10.23 -29.97
CA TYR A 156 -7.84 9.36 -28.90
C TYR A 156 -9.01 8.65 -28.24
N GLN A 157 -8.92 7.33 -28.05
CA GLN A 157 -9.90 6.58 -27.27
C GLN A 157 -9.57 6.74 -25.78
N VAL A 158 -10.42 7.46 -25.07
CA VAL A 158 -10.24 7.74 -23.64
C VAL A 158 -11.23 6.92 -22.84
N THR A 159 -10.72 6.13 -21.91
CA THR A 159 -11.51 5.44 -20.90
C THR A 159 -11.25 6.09 -19.55
N ILE A 160 -12.30 6.59 -18.92
CA ILE A 160 -12.27 7.19 -17.58
C ILE A 160 -13.03 6.27 -16.64
N VAL A 161 -12.41 5.89 -15.55
CA VAL A 161 -13.04 5.09 -14.51
C VAL A 161 -13.12 5.93 -13.25
N ALA A 162 -14.32 6.29 -12.84
CA ALA A 162 -14.58 6.90 -11.55
C ALA A 162 -14.93 5.79 -10.57
N ASP A 163 -14.08 5.56 -9.60
CA ASP A 163 -14.18 4.52 -8.60
C ASP A 163 -13.96 5.12 -7.20
N ARG A 164 -15.05 5.49 -6.55
CA ARG A 164 -15.03 6.18 -5.25
C ARG A 164 -14.14 7.43 -5.28
N ALA A 165 -13.13 7.49 -4.41
CA ALA A 165 -12.18 8.60 -4.35
C ALA A 165 -11.11 8.58 -5.45
N THR A 166 -11.11 7.56 -6.31
CA THR A 166 -10.10 7.37 -7.36
C THR A 166 -10.71 7.58 -8.74
N ILE A 167 -10.01 8.29 -9.59
CA ILE A 167 -10.34 8.44 -11.01
C ILE A 167 -9.14 7.98 -11.83
N TYR A 168 -9.35 7.03 -12.73
CA TYR A 168 -8.33 6.52 -13.64
C TYR A 168 -8.57 7.09 -15.04
N CYS A 169 -7.49 7.31 -15.77
CA CYS A 169 -7.54 7.66 -17.18
C CYS A 169 -6.66 6.73 -18.01
N PHE A 170 -7.26 6.11 -19.01
CA PHE A 170 -6.58 5.29 -20.00
C PHE A 170 -6.75 5.93 -21.36
N ILE A 171 -5.73 5.88 -22.21
CA ILE A 171 -5.79 6.31 -23.59
C ILE A 171 -5.36 5.14 -24.49
N ASP A 172 -6.17 4.84 -25.49
CA ASP A 172 -5.95 3.73 -26.42
C ASP A 172 -5.66 2.40 -25.67
N GLY A 173 -6.38 2.19 -24.55
CA GLY A 173 -6.27 1.01 -23.69
C GLY A 173 -5.03 1.01 -22.76
N GLN A 174 -4.19 2.02 -22.82
CA GLN A 174 -3.01 2.12 -21.95
C GLN A 174 -3.30 3.04 -20.75
N PHE A 175 -2.91 2.60 -19.57
CA PHE A 175 -2.98 3.43 -18.36
C PHE A 175 -2.07 4.65 -18.50
N VAL A 176 -2.60 5.84 -18.21
CA VAL A 176 -1.87 7.10 -18.30
C VAL A 176 -1.71 7.74 -16.93
N VAL A 177 -2.82 7.92 -16.19
CA VAL A 177 -2.79 8.62 -14.92
C VAL A 177 -3.97 8.19 -14.05
N LEU A 178 -3.77 8.22 -12.76
CA LEU A 178 -4.85 8.14 -11.79
C LEU A 178 -4.76 9.34 -10.84
N GLY A 179 -5.91 9.90 -10.51
CA GLY A 179 -6.09 10.91 -9.47
C GLY A 179 -6.85 10.30 -8.31
N GLN A 180 -6.41 10.61 -7.11
CA GLN A 180 -7.08 10.15 -5.90
C GLN A 180 -7.29 11.33 -4.96
N GLU A 181 -8.53 11.51 -4.48
CA GLU A 181 -8.79 12.50 -3.46
C GLU A 181 -8.50 11.96 -2.06
N ALA A 182 -8.01 12.87 -1.23
CA ALA A 182 -8.07 12.64 0.19
C ALA A 182 -9.54 12.59 0.60
N ASP A 183 -9.84 11.76 1.56
CA ASP A 183 -11.16 11.63 2.12
C ASP A 183 -11.89 12.94 2.28
N PHE A 184 -13.20 12.83 2.39
CA PHE A 184 -14.11 13.89 2.79
C PHE A 184 -14.32 15.02 1.78
N THR A 185 -13.54 15.05 0.69
CA THR A 185 -13.74 16.05 -0.36
C THR A 185 -14.23 15.48 -1.67
N THR A 186 -14.39 14.16 -1.74
CA THR A 186 -14.94 13.46 -2.92
C THR A 186 -16.33 14.00 -3.25
N LEU A 187 -16.55 14.35 -4.50
CA LEU A 187 -17.84 14.84 -4.94
C LEU A 187 -18.89 13.73 -4.88
N PRO A 188 -20.14 14.04 -4.50
CA PRO A 188 -21.24 13.10 -4.50
C PRO A 188 -21.59 12.63 -5.92
N ALA A 189 -22.61 11.81 -6.04
CA ALA A 189 -23.17 11.45 -7.35
C ALA A 189 -23.49 12.70 -8.18
N GLY A 190 -23.19 12.65 -9.45
CA GLY A 190 -23.41 13.77 -10.34
C GLY A 190 -23.48 13.36 -11.82
N GLN A 191 -23.69 14.33 -12.66
CA GLN A 191 -23.82 14.16 -14.10
C GLN A 191 -22.46 13.95 -14.77
N VAL A 192 -22.47 13.25 -15.89
CA VAL A 192 -21.38 13.26 -16.86
C VAL A 192 -21.62 14.40 -17.85
N GLY A 193 -20.57 14.97 -18.38
CA GLY A 193 -20.67 16.06 -19.34
C GLY A 193 -19.38 16.27 -20.13
N PHE A 194 -19.35 17.33 -20.90
CA PHE A 194 -18.24 17.68 -21.76
C PHE A 194 -17.77 19.10 -21.47
N PHE A 195 -16.45 19.30 -21.60
CA PHE A 195 -15.83 20.56 -21.24
C PHE A 195 -14.68 20.90 -22.17
N THR A 196 -14.63 22.14 -22.64
CA THR A 196 -13.44 22.67 -23.31
C THR A 196 -13.03 24.00 -22.71
N SER A 197 -11.75 24.31 -22.81
CA SER A 197 -11.21 25.58 -22.37
C SER A 197 -10.24 26.09 -23.44
N ARG A 198 -10.59 27.25 -24.06
CA ARG A 198 -9.79 27.87 -25.12
C ARG A 198 -9.32 26.90 -26.20
N ALA A 199 -10.21 25.95 -26.53
CA ALA A 199 -9.96 24.90 -27.48
C ALA A 199 -11.28 24.55 -28.19
N THR A 200 -11.18 24.10 -29.43
CA THR A 200 -12.27 23.39 -30.09
C THR A 200 -12.01 21.92 -30.09
N GLY A 201 -13.04 21.11 -30.08
CA GLY A 201 -12.88 19.66 -30.06
C GLY A 201 -14.15 18.90 -30.30
N SER A 202 -13.99 17.61 -30.55
CA SER A 202 -15.08 16.72 -30.85
C SER A 202 -15.06 15.47 -29.93
N TYR A 203 -16.26 14.95 -29.69
CA TYR A 203 -16.55 13.80 -28.85
C TYR A 203 -17.38 12.80 -29.66
N ARG A 204 -16.95 11.56 -29.66
CA ARG A 204 -17.56 10.47 -30.42
C ARG A 204 -17.64 9.20 -29.59
N GLN A 205 -18.47 8.25 -29.98
CA GLN A 205 -18.53 6.92 -29.40
C GLN A 205 -18.67 6.93 -27.88
N VAL A 206 -19.49 7.83 -27.36
CA VAL A 206 -19.70 7.96 -25.92
C VAL A 206 -20.43 6.75 -25.38
N SER A 207 -19.91 6.13 -24.35
CA SER A 207 -20.57 5.11 -23.55
C SER A 207 -20.34 5.40 -22.08
N ILE A 208 -21.37 5.32 -21.26
CA ILE A 208 -21.31 5.51 -19.83
C ILE A 208 -21.97 4.31 -19.18
N GLN A 209 -21.26 3.61 -18.31
CA GLN A 209 -21.74 2.42 -17.62
C GLN A 209 -21.47 2.54 -16.13
N GLY A 210 -22.48 2.22 -15.31
CA GLY A 210 -22.29 2.07 -13.86
C GLY A 210 -21.41 0.87 -13.53
N MET A 211 -20.61 0.99 -12.49
CA MET A 211 -19.67 -0.08 -12.08
C MET A 211 -20.31 -1.13 -11.17
N HIS A 212 -21.54 -0.95 -10.74
CA HIS A 212 -22.19 -1.89 -9.84
C HIS A 212 -22.49 -3.24 -10.54
N GLY A 213 -22.06 -4.35 -9.92
CA GLY A 213 -22.33 -5.69 -10.43
C GLY A 213 -21.58 -6.07 -11.71
N ILE A 214 -20.51 -5.36 -12.06
CA ILE A 214 -19.65 -5.72 -13.20
C ILE A 214 -19.00 -7.08 -12.97
N THR A 215 -18.50 -7.34 -11.74
CA THR A 215 -17.89 -8.61 -11.38
C THR A 215 -18.91 -9.59 -10.81
N LYS A 216 -18.83 -10.84 -11.22
CA LYS A 216 -19.61 -11.95 -10.65
C LYS A 216 -18.78 -12.69 -9.62
N SER A 217 -18.70 -12.15 -8.42
CA SER A 217 -17.95 -12.76 -7.34
C SER A 217 -18.43 -14.18 -7.02
N PRO A 218 -17.52 -15.14 -6.80
CA PRO A 218 -17.87 -16.46 -6.29
C PRO A 218 -18.14 -16.45 -4.78
N VAL A 219 -17.85 -15.33 -4.11
CA VAL A 219 -18.06 -15.10 -2.67
C VAL A 219 -19.41 -14.46 -2.44
N THR A 220 -20.11 -14.90 -1.41
CA THR A 220 -21.41 -14.33 -0.98
C THR A 220 -21.21 -13.55 0.30
N SER A 221 -21.47 -12.25 0.25
CA SER A 221 -21.46 -11.39 1.43
C SER A 221 -22.72 -11.59 2.28
N TYR A 222 -22.56 -11.54 3.59
CA TYR A 222 -23.67 -11.69 4.52
C TYR A 222 -24.58 -10.44 4.47
N PRO A 223 -25.88 -10.61 4.23
CA PRO A 223 -26.80 -9.46 4.10
C PRO A 223 -26.93 -8.63 5.39
N GLY A 224 -26.61 -9.22 6.56
CA GLY A 224 -26.64 -8.54 7.86
C GLY A 224 -25.36 -7.78 8.22
N ASN A 225 -24.42 -7.63 7.31
CA ASN A 225 -23.22 -6.84 7.56
C ASN A 225 -23.54 -5.36 7.83
N PRO A 226 -22.74 -4.66 8.67
CA PRO A 226 -21.64 -5.20 9.49
C PRO A 226 -22.17 -6.04 10.66
N LEU A 227 -21.34 -6.97 11.13
CA LEU A 227 -21.59 -7.72 12.36
C LEU A 227 -21.61 -6.77 13.57
N ASN A 228 -22.14 -7.24 14.69
CA ASN A 228 -22.25 -6.46 15.93
C ASN A 228 -20.91 -6.23 16.66
N VAL A 229 -19.80 -6.56 16.03
CA VAL A 229 -18.44 -6.33 16.53
C VAL A 229 -17.65 -5.52 15.51
N ALA A 230 -16.89 -4.53 15.97
CA ALA A 230 -15.97 -3.78 15.12
C ALA A 230 -14.54 -4.25 15.40
N THR A 231 -13.86 -4.71 14.36
CA THR A 231 -12.48 -5.19 14.46
C THR A 231 -11.62 -4.64 13.32
N TYR A 232 -10.41 -4.28 13.67
CA TYR A 232 -9.35 -4.01 12.70
C TYR A 232 -8.47 -5.27 12.61
N SER A 233 -8.23 -5.75 11.39
CA SER A 233 -7.42 -6.94 11.14
C SER A 233 -7.82 -8.13 12.02
N PRO A 234 -9.01 -8.74 11.79
CA PRO A 234 -9.49 -9.84 12.60
C PRO A 234 -8.69 -11.11 12.35
N ALA A 235 -8.35 -11.84 13.42
CA ALA A 235 -7.88 -13.21 13.39
C ALA A 235 -8.91 -14.12 14.06
N VAL A 236 -9.39 -15.14 13.38
CA VAL A 236 -10.49 -15.98 13.84
C VAL A 236 -10.10 -17.45 13.88
N VAL A 237 -10.40 -18.10 15.00
CA VAL A 237 -10.28 -19.55 15.19
C VAL A 237 -11.63 -20.14 15.57
N LYS A 238 -11.98 -21.30 15.03
CA LYS A 238 -13.12 -22.12 15.44
C LYS A 238 -12.64 -23.39 16.14
N ASP A 239 -12.93 -23.51 17.42
CA ASP A 239 -12.75 -24.74 18.18
C ASP A 239 -14.12 -25.21 18.77
N ASP A 240 -14.33 -25.15 20.08
CA ASP A 240 -15.65 -25.35 20.69
C ASP A 240 -16.61 -24.21 20.34
N ARG A 241 -16.08 -22.99 20.16
CA ARG A 241 -16.76 -21.78 19.67
C ARG A 241 -15.87 -20.99 18.74
N PHE A 242 -16.40 -19.92 18.16
CA PHE A 242 -15.58 -18.95 17.43
C PHE A 242 -14.92 -18.01 18.42
N ARG A 243 -13.64 -17.74 18.20
CA ARG A 243 -12.82 -16.79 18.95
C ARG A 243 -12.16 -15.85 17.97
N MET A 244 -12.14 -14.58 18.30
CA MET A 244 -11.59 -13.53 17.44
C MET A 244 -10.66 -12.64 18.27
N TRP A 245 -9.51 -12.37 17.70
CA TRP A 245 -8.58 -11.33 18.14
C TRP A 245 -8.45 -10.31 17.04
N ASP A 246 -8.20 -9.06 17.39
CA ASP A 246 -8.05 -8.01 16.39
C ASP A 246 -6.70 -7.29 16.51
N GLY A 247 -6.37 -6.47 15.52
CA GLY A 247 -5.12 -5.71 15.45
C GLY A 247 -4.92 -4.70 16.60
N MET A 248 -5.94 -4.52 17.44
CA MET A 248 -5.85 -3.77 18.70
C MET A 248 -5.61 -4.70 19.90
N GLY A 249 -5.46 -6.00 19.69
CA GLY A 249 -5.29 -7.00 20.74
C GLY A 249 -6.56 -7.33 21.53
N ARG A 250 -7.73 -6.91 21.05
CA ARG A 250 -9.01 -7.11 21.73
C ARG A 250 -9.57 -8.49 21.40
N TYR A 251 -10.35 -9.06 22.33
CA TYR A 251 -10.92 -10.39 22.21
C TYR A 251 -12.44 -10.35 22.08
N ALA A 252 -12.97 -11.25 21.26
CA ALA A 252 -14.40 -11.52 21.16
C ALA A 252 -14.66 -13.01 20.95
N GLU A 253 -15.84 -13.48 21.30
CA GLU A 253 -16.27 -14.86 21.10
C GLU A 253 -17.70 -14.93 20.59
N SER A 254 -18.03 -16.04 19.90
CA SER A 254 -19.32 -16.29 19.30
C SER A 254 -19.60 -17.79 19.21
N ASP A 255 -20.86 -18.19 19.31
CA ASP A 255 -21.26 -19.60 19.10
C ASP A 255 -21.56 -19.88 17.62
N ASP A 256 -22.01 -18.89 16.86
CA ASP A 256 -22.44 -18.98 15.45
C ASP A 256 -21.45 -18.33 14.45
N GLY A 257 -20.51 -17.52 14.94
CA GLY A 257 -19.58 -16.74 14.13
C GLY A 257 -20.20 -15.45 13.55
N ILE A 258 -21.42 -15.11 13.91
CA ILE A 258 -22.18 -13.94 13.44
C ILE A 258 -22.49 -12.99 14.58
N THR A 259 -22.97 -13.53 15.69
CA THR A 259 -23.31 -12.77 16.90
C THR A 259 -22.16 -12.85 17.90
N TRP A 260 -21.47 -11.75 18.11
CA TRP A 260 -20.24 -11.70 18.90
C TRP A 260 -20.44 -10.99 20.24
N THR A 261 -19.73 -11.47 21.25
CA THR A 261 -19.64 -10.87 22.58
C THR A 261 -18.18 -10.58 22.93
N ARG A 262 -17.95 -9.55 23.75
CA ARG A 262 -16.64 -9.21 24.30
C ARG A 262 -16.62 -9.41 25.81
N PRO A 263 -16.33 -10.63 26.30
CA PRO A 263 -16.41 -10.93 27.75
C PRO A 263 -15.38 -10.15 28.57
N HIS A 264 -14.31 -9.65 27.92
CA HIS A 264 -13.27 -8.81 28.54
C HIS A 264 -13.40 -7.33 28.17
N GLY A 265 -14.54 -6.91 27.63
CA GLY A 265 -14.76 -5.52 27.17
C GLY A 265 -13.89 -5.16 25.96
N THR A 266 -13.43 -3.93 25.93
CA THR A 266 -12.58 -3.39 24.84
C THR A 266 -11.10 -3.35 25.20
N GLU A 267 -10.72 -3.80 26.39
CA GLU A 267 -9.32 -3.83 26.81
C GLU A 267 -8.55 -4.91 26.03
N PRO A 268 -7.31 -4.61 25.59
CA PRO A 268 -6.47 -5.57 24.90
C PRO A 268 -6.09 -6.75 25.80
N VAL A 269 -6.39 -7.97 25.39
CA VAL A 269 -5.86 -9.19 26.02
C VAL A 269 -4.50 -9.56 25.43
N VAL A 270 -4.20 -9.12 24.21
CA VAL A 270 -2.88 -9.23 23.60
C VAL A 270 -2.23 -7.84 23.61
N ASN A 271 -1.20 -7.68 24.36
CA ASN A 271 -0.50 -6.41 24.51
C ASN A 271 1.03 -6.61 24.58
N THR A 272 1.77 -5.52 24.54
CA THR A 272 3.23 -5.54 24.58
C THR A 272 3.83 -5.67 25.97
N ALA A 273 3.03 -5.62 27.03
CA ALA A 273 3.50 -5.55 28.42
C ALA A 273 4.41 -6.72 28.85
N ASN A 274 4.40 -7.82 28.10
CA ASN A 274 5.18 -9.03 28.43
C ASN A 274 5.95 -9.55 27.19
N THR A 275 6.49 -8.68 26.35
CA THR A 275 7.22 -9.08 25.13
C THR A 275 8.74 -9.06 25.27
N GLY A 276 9.25 -8.77 26.47
CA GLY A 276 10.69 -8.54 26.70
C GLY A 276 11.10 -7.15 26.19
N ASP A 277 12.36 -7.00 25.82
CA ASP A 277 12.91 -5.73 25.30
C ASP A 277 12.46 -5.42 23.86
N TRP A 278 11.72 -6.31 23.23
CA TRP A 278 11.10 -6.17 21.94
C TRP A 278 9.59 -6.48 22.06
N PRO A 279 8.72 -5.69 21.56
CA PRO A 279 8.84 -4.44 20.82
C PRO A 279 8.88 -3.21 21.74
N THR A 280 9.44 -2.13 21.24
CA THR A 280 9.42 -0.83 21.91
C THR A 280 8.15 -0.04 21.67
N GLY A 281 7.23 -0.56 20.83
CA GLY A 281 5.93 0.02 20.50
C GLY A 281 4.80 -0.62 21.29
N ASN A 282 3.67 0.07 21.43
CA ASN A 282 2.51 -0.39 22.19
C ASN A 282 1.59 -1.37 21.47
N ASN A 283 1.93 -1.83 20.26
CA ASN A 283 1.01 -2.55 19.41
C ASN A 283 1.47 -3.97 19.11
N CYS A 284 0.54 -4.92 19.24
CA CYS A 284 0.57 -6.23 18.63
C CYS A 284 -0.36 -6.20 17.43
N GLY A 285 0.10 -5.61 16.31
CA GLY A 285 -0.70 -5.39 15.11
C GLY A 285 -0.88 -6.65 14.27
N ASP A 286 -1.91 -6.64 13.45
CA ASP A 286 -2.19 -7.61 12.39
C ASP A 286 -1.98 -9.06 12.81
N PRO A 287 -2.74 -9.55 13.81
CA PRO A 287 -2.54 -10.86 14.39
C PRO A 287 -3.00 -11.97 13.44
N ASP A 288 -2.36 -13.12 13.54
CA ASP A 288 -2.93 -14.39 13.08
C ASP A 288 -2.83 -15.43 14.21
N VAL A 289 -3.80 -16.34 14.27
CA VAL A 289 -3.93 -17.27 15.39
C VAL A 289 -4.17 -18.69 14.90
N LEU A 290 -3.39 -19.62 15.45
CA LEU A 290 -3.63 -21.04 15.30
C LEU A 290 -3.92 -21.69 16.66
N LYS A 291 -4.72 -22.77 16.67
CA LYS A 291 -4.84 -23.67 17.81
C LYS A 291 -4.04 -24.95 17.54
N ILE A 292 -3.00 -25.20 18.32
CA ILE A 292 -2.05 -26.30 18.13
C ILE A 292 -1.90 -27.03 19.47
N ASP A 293 -2.14 -28.32 19.48
CA ASP A 293 -1.98 -29.19 20.65
C ASP A 293 -2.64 -28.61 21.92
N GLY A 294 -3.84 -28.07 21.74
CA GLY A 294 -4.65 -27.47 22.81
C GLY A 294 -4.26 -26.05 23.22
N GLN A 295 -3.22 -25.47 22.66
CA GLN A 295 -2.79 -24.11 22.91
C GLN A 295 -3.07 -23.19 21.73
N TYR A 296 -3.37 -21.93 22.00
CA TYR A 296 -3.42 -20.86 21.01
C TYR A 296 -2.02 -20.31 20.79
N TRP A 297 -1.65 -20.17 19.55
CA TRP A 297 -0.42 -19.52 19.08
C TRP A 297 -0.82 -18.29 18.29
N ILE A 298 -0.45 -17.12 18.77
CA ILE A 298 -0.68 -15.86 18.08
C ILE A 298 0.63 -15.31 17.57
N THR A 299 0.68 -15.08 16.27
CA THR A 299 1.72 -14.25 15.65
C THR A 299 1.19 -12.84 15.48
N PHE A 300 2.06 -11.85 15.60
CA PHE A 300 1.67 -10.45 15.52
C PHE A 300 2.81 -9.62 14.97
N TRP A 301 2.46 -8.62 14.19
CA TRP A 301 3.42 -7.62 13.73
C TRP A 301 3.71 -6.60 14.83
N SER A 302 4.96 -6.18 14.92
CA SER A 302 5.35 -5.07 15.76
C SER A 302 6.55 -4.34 15.21
N THR A 303 6.57 -3.03 15.44
CA THR A 303 7.68 -2.18 15.07
C THR A 303 8.60 -1.99 16.26
N CYS A 304 9.87 -2.15 16.03
CA CYS A 304 10.87 -1.62 16.92
C CYS A 304 11.05 -0.12 16.71
N ASN A 305 11.56 0.56 17.74
CA ASN A 305 11.85 1.97 17.65
C ASN A 305 12.91 2.23 16.57
N ARG A 306 12.49 2.70 15.40
CA ARG A 306 13.36 2.98 14.24
C ARG A 306 14.49 3.97 14.53
N ARG A 307 14.37 4.75 15.61
CA ARG A 307 15.42 5.68 16.05
C ARG A 307 16.73 4.98 16.43
N ASN A 308 16.67 3.69 16.78
CA ASN A 308 17.82 2.92 17.23
C ASN A 308 18.31 1.86 16.23
N GLY A 309 17.84 1.91 14.97
CA GLY A 309 18.20 0.90 13.95
C GLY A 309 17.55 -0.46 14.20
N ALA A 310 16.45 -0.50 14.92
CA ALA A 310 15.73 -1.72 15.21
C ALA A 310 14.90 -2.19 14.02
N PHE A 311 14.60 -3.46 13.95
CA PHE A 311 14.02 -4.17 12.81
C PHE A 311 12.54 -4.42 13.04
N ASP A 312 11.71 -4.29 12.01
CA ASP A 312 10.35 -4.79 12.00
C ASP A 312 10.35 -6.32 11.94
N GLY A 313 9.37 -6.94 12.59
CA GLY A 313 9.30 -8.38 12.64
C GLY A 313 7.95 -8.90 13.12
N LEU A 314 7.81 -10.23 13.09
CA LEU A 314 6.69 -10.91 13.70
C LEU A 314 7.10 -11.53 15.03
N GLY A 315 6.29 -11.28 16.05
CA GLY A 315 6.40 -11.93 17.34
C GLY A 315 5.46 -13.12 17.48
N LEU A 316 5.72 -13.96 18.46
CA LEU A 316 4.91 -15.12 18.81
C LEU A 316 4.56 -15.09 20.30
N LYS A 317 3.30 -15.37 20.62
CA LYS A 317 2.83 -15.66 21.99
C LYS A 317 2.01 -16.93 22.02
N ARG A 318 1.91 -17.53 23.19
CA ARG A 318 1.10 -18.72 23.42
C ARG A 318 0.14 -18.53 24.58
N SER A 319 -1.00 -19.17 24.49
CA SER A 319 -2.04 -19.15 25.53
C SER A 319 -2.79 -20.47 25.60
N ALA A 320 -3.15 -20.89 26.78
CA ALA A 320 -4.03 -22.04 27.00
C ALA A 320 -5.52 -21.68 26.82
N ASP A 321 -5.88 -20.42 27.08
CA ASP A 321 -7.27 -19.95 27.15
C ASP A 321 -7.61 -18.86 26.11
N GLY A 322 -6.60 -18.32 25.42
CA GLY A 322 -6.78 -17.24 24.44
C GLY A 322 -6.82 -15.84 25.04
N VAL A 323 -6.68 -15.71 26.36
CA VAL A 323 -6.76 -14.46 27.10
C VAL A 323 -5.44 -14.13 27.82
N HIS A 324 -4.85 -15.13 28.47
CA HIS A 324 -3.58 -14.98 29.17
C HIS A 324 -2.43 -15.47 28.28
N TRP A 325 -1.60 -14.55 27.84
CA TRP A 325 -0.58 -14.80 26.85
C TRP A 325 0.84 -14.77 27.42
N THR A 326 1.63 -15.77 27.05
CA THR A 326 3.06 -15.85 27.36
C THR A 326 3.86 -15.62 26.07
N PRO A 327 4.79 -14.64 26.05
CA PRO A 327 5.60 -14.37 24.88
C PRO A 327 6.64 -15.48 24.66
N GLU A 328 7.00 -15.71 23.42
CA GLU A 328 8.15 -16.53 23.05
C GLU A 328 9.44 -15.79 23.44
N PRO A 329 10.36 -16.39 24.20
CA PRO A 329 11.60 -15.73 24.59
C PRO A 329 12.49 -15.32 23.41
N ALA A 330 12.36 -15.99 22.27
CA ALA A 330 13.12 -15.72 21.05
C ALA A 330 12.50 -14.63 20.16
N ASN A 331 11.50 -13.88 20.63
CA ASN A 331 10.89 -12.81 19.84
C ASN A 331 11.90 -11.71 19.46
N PRO A 332 11.78 -11.15 18.24
CA PRO A 332 10.88 -11.55 17.16
C PRO A 332 11.33 -12.86 16.51
N VAL A 333 10.36 -13.69 16.09
CA VAL A 333 10.64 -14.99 15.45
C VAL A 333 10.80 -14.90 13.93
N PHE A 334 10.36 -13.80 13.34
CA PHE A 334 10.47 -13.55 11.90
C PHE A 334 10.89 -12.10 11.64
N TYR A 335 11.75 -11.88 10.67
CA TYR A 335 12.37 -10.58 10.41
C TYR A 335 12.15 -10.11 8.98
N MET A 336 12.16 -8.79 8.80
CA MET A 336 12.28 -8.18 7.49
C MET A 336 13.54 -8.69 6.76
N GLY A 337 13.57 -8.54 5.44
CA GLY A 337 14.71 -8.88 4.62
C GLY A 337 15.86 -7.89 4.75
N PRO A 338 17.03 -8.26 4.20
CA PRO A 338 18.18 -7.38 4.13
C PRO A 338 17.91 -6.18 3.20
N TYR A 339 18.69 -5.12 3.39
CA TYR A 339 18.65 -3.94 2.53
C TYR A 339 18.86 -4.31 1.06
N GLY A 340 17.97 -3.82 0.19
CA GLY A 340 17.92 -4.15 -1.22
C GLY A 340 17.05 -5.35 -1.57
N ASP A 341 16.50 -6.06 -0.59
CA ASP A 341 15.51 -7.11 -0.82
C ASP A 341 14.09 -6.54 -0.92
N TRP A 342 13.18 -7.36 -1.38
CA TRP A 342 11.78 -6.98 -1.63
C TRP A 342 11.00 -6.69 -0.32
N ASP A 343 11.43 -7.19 0.83
CA ASP A 343 10.84 -7.03 2.16
C ASP A 343 11.77 -6.28 3.14
N GLU A 344 12.64 -5.42 2.60
CA GLU A 344 13.67 -4.71 3.37
C GLU A 344 13.15 -3.68 4.37
N LEU A 345 11.93 -3.21 4.19
CA LEU A 345 11.41 -2.09 4.94
C LEU A 345 10.50 -2.50 6.08
N VAL A 346 9.59 -3.43 5.81
CA VAL A 346 8.59 -3.92 6.75
C VAL A 346 8.28 -5.37 6.43
N VAL A 347 7.98 -6.14 7.44
CA VAL A 347 7.22 -7.39 7.36
C VAL A 347 6.01 -7.28 8.26
N GLY A 348 4.84 -7.59 7.74
CA GLY A 348 3.60 -7.42 8.49
C GLY A 348 2.48 -8.27 7.90
N ASP A 349 1.24 -7.91 8.19
CA ASP A 349 0.01 -8.47 7.60
C ASP A 349 0.20 -9.88 7.03
N HIS A 350 0.11 -10.88 7.85
CA HIS A 350 0.51 -12.23 7.47
C HIS A 350 -0.63 -13.22 7.64
N ALA A 351 -0.51 -14.36 6.97
CA ALA A 351 -1.35 -15.53 7.16
C ALA A 351 -0.49 -16.74 7.50
N LEU A 352 -0.88 -17.46 8.52
CA LEU A 352 -0.15 -18.61 9.06
C LEU A 352 -1.05 -19.84 9.06
N ILE A 353 -0.57 -20.93 8.50
CA ILE A 353 -1.23 -22.22 8.64
C ILE A 353 -0.25 -23.29 9.13
N ARG A 354 -0.78 -24.34 9.73
CA ARG A 354 -0.04 -25.58 9.94
C ARG A 354 -0.45 -26.61 8.89
N ASP A 355 0.52 -27.07 8.11
CA ASP A 355 0.36 -28.07 7.08
C ASP A 355 1.21 -29.29 7.43
N GLY A 356 0.59 -30.31 8.02
CA GLY A 356 1.28 -31.45 8.60
C GLY A 356 2.23 -31.04 9.73
N ASN A 357 3.52 -31.26 9.55
CA ASN A 357 4.56 -30.92 10.52
C ASN A 357 5.21 -29.56 10.26
N LEU A 358 4.79 -28.82 9.22
CA LEU A 358 5.34 -27.51 8.90
C LEU A 358 4.37 -26.39 9.18
N PHE A 359 4.91 -25.29 9.63
CA PHE A 359 4.26 -24.00 9.57
C PHE A 359 4.57 -23.35 8.24
N LYS A 360 3.56 -22.80 7.60
CA LYS A 360 3.64 -22.05 6.36
C LYS A 360 3.15 -20.64 6.60
N LEU A 361 3.95 -19.68 6.22
CA LEU A 361 3.71 -18.26 6.43
C LEU A 361 3.72 -17.55 5.09
N TRP A 362 2.64 -16.81 4.81
CA TRP A 362 2.59 -15.80 3.78
C TRP A 362 2.59 -14.44 4.47
N HIS A 363 3.61 -13.68 4.22
CA HIS A 363 3.82 -12.40 4.89
C HIS A 363 3.92 -11.27 3.87
N VAL A 364 3.42 -10.12 4.25
CA VAL A 364 3.63 -8.92 3.46
C VAL A 364 5.05 -8.41 3.68
N GLY A 365 5.69 -8.07 2.58
CA GLY A 365 6.94 -7.33 2.57
C GLY A 365 6.77 -6.02 1.85
N ILE A 366 7.42 -4.98 2.38
CA ILE A 366 7.44 -3.67 1.74
C ILE A 366 8.86 -3.39 1.28
N THR A 367 9.00 -3.07 -0.01
CA THR A 367 10.25 -2.57 -0.59
C THR A 367 10.06 -1.16 -1.12
N ARG A 368 11.12 -0.39 -1.09
CA ARG A 368 11.24 0.90 -1.78
C ARG A 368 12.33 0.87 -2.85
N TRP A 369 13.13 -0.18 -2.88
CA TRP A 369 14.34 -0.22 -3.68
C TRP A 369 14.07 -0.66 -5.12
N GLN A 370 14.57 0.09 -6.09
CA GLN A 370 14.53 -0.19 -7.53
C GLN A 370 13.16 -0.33 -8.21
N ARG A 371 12.08 -0.63 -7.49
CA ARG A 371 10.75 -0.92 -8.06
C ARG A 371 9.68 0.10 -7.69
N GLY A 372 10.04 1.15 -6.94
CA GLY A 372 9.08 2.02 -6.27
C GLY A 372 8.54 1.38 -4.97
N PHE A 373 7.68 2.06 -4.28
CA PHE A 373 7.08 1.59 -3.04
C PHE A 373 6.11 0.46 -3.35
N ARG A 374 6.48 -0.79 -3.05
CA ARG A 374 5.66 -1.98 -3.31
C ARG A 374 5.33 -2.71 -2.03
N ASN A 375 4.14 -3.26 -1.99
CA ASN A 375 3.63 -4.08 -0.91
C ASN A 375 3.17 -5.40 -1.53
N GLU A 376 3.86 -6.49 -1.23
CA GLU A 376 3.72 -7.77 -1.92
C GLU A 376 3.80 -8.92 -0.90
N PHE A 377 3.35 -10.13 -1.27
CA PHE A 377 3.42 -11.29 -0.40
C PHE A 377 4.63 -12.16 -0.68
N GLY A 378 5.31 -12.57 0.37
CA GLY A 378 6.30 -13.62 0.36
C GLY A 378 5.85 -14.88 1.06
N TYR A 379 6.67 -15.91 0.93
CA TYR A 379 6.46 -17.22 1.52
C TYR A 379 7.66 -17.66 2.36
N ALA A 380 7.38 -18.28 3.50
CA ALA A 380 8.37 -18.90 4.35
C ALA A 380 7.83 -20.16 5.04
N GLU A 381 8.72 -21.07 5.41
CA GLU A 381 8.41 -22.28 6.16
C GLU A 381 9.20 -22.38 7.46
N SER A 382 8.60 -23.04 8.46
CA SER A 382 9.24 -23.37 9.72
C SER A 382 8.79 -24.73 10.24
N ALA A 383 9.69 -25.49 10.86
CA ALA A 383 9.35 -26.73 11.53
C ALA A 383 8.83 -26.52 12.96
N ASP A 384 9.17 -25.39 13.58
CA ASP A 384 8.91 -25.12 14.99
C ASP A 384 8.14 -23.80 15.26
N GLY A 385 7.82 -23.04 14.20
CA GLY A 385 7.18 -21.73 14.28
C GLY A 385 8.09 -20.61 14.80
N ARG A 386 9.39 -20.88 14.97
CA ARG A 386 10.39 -19.95 15.52
C ARG A 386 11.51 -19.66 14.54
N SER A 387 11.99 -20.70 13.88
CA SER A 387 13.09 -20.63 12.91
C SER A 387 12.53 -20.76 11.50
N TRP A 388 12.58 -19.69 10.73
CA TRP A 388 11.95 -19.58 9.44
C TRP A 388 12.93 -19.61 8.28
N ARG A 389 12.52 -20.24 7.20
CA ARG A 389 13.25 -20.34 5.95
C ARG A 389 12.46 -19.59 4.87
N LYS A 390 12.93 -18.44 4.44
CA LYS A 390 12.29 -17.65 3.39
C LYS A 390 12.51 -18.29 2.02
N CYS A 391 11.51 -18.17 1.16
CA CYS A 391 11.60 -18.65 -0.23
C CYS A 391 12.39 -17.65 -1.08
N ARG A 392 13.34 -18.12 -1.89
CA ARG A 392 14.12 -17.28 -2.82
C ARG A 392 13.32 -16.79 -4.02
N LEU A 393 12.14 -17.35 -4.25
CA LEU A 393 11.24 -16.88 -5.30
C LEU A 393 10.38 -15.69 -4.86
N ASN A 394 10.52 -15.25 -3.59
CA ASN A 394 9.80 -14.09 -3.09
C ASN A 394 10.09 -12.81 -3.91
N PRO A 395 9.06 -11.96 -4.12
CA PRO A 395 7.68 -12.13 -3.67
C PRO A 395 6.91 -13.16 -4.53
N VAL A 396 6.03 -13.96 -3.89
CA VAL A 396 5.25 -15.03 -4.54
C VAL A 396 3.88 -14.56 -5.05
N LEU A 397 3.33 -13.46 -4.49
CA LEU A 397 2.14 -12.80 -4.99
C LEU A 397 2.38 -11.29 -5.02
N THR A 398 2.36 -10.71 -6.21
CA THR A 398 2.65 -9.29 -6.43
C THR A 398 1.38 -8.46 -6.54
N GLN A 399 1.50 -7.15 -6.32
CA GLN A 399 0.47 -6.20 -6.69
C GLN A 399 0.15 -6.29 -8.20
N GLY A 400 -1.00 -5.77 -8.60
CA GLY A 400 -1.38 -5.66 -10.02
C GLY A 400 -0.56 -4.62 -10.77
N GLU A 401 -0.79 -4.55 -12.06
CA GLU A 401 -0.22 -3.49 -12.90
C GLU A 401 -0.83 -2.12 -12.53
N PRO A 402 -0.09 -1.02 -12.72
CA PRO A 402 -0.63 0.31 -12.55
C PRO A 402 -1.95 0.49 -13.32
N GLY A 403 -2.96 1.03 -12.66
CA GLY A 403 -4.31 1.19 -13.25
C GLY A 403 -5.26 0.02 -12.99
N THR A 404 -4.83 -1.03 -12.29
CA THR A 404 -5.74 -2.06 -11.78
C THR A 404 -6.19 -1.74 -10.36
N TRP A 405 -7.28 -2.39 -9.91
CA TRP A 405 -7.85 -2.16 -8.59
C TRP A 405 -6.92 -2.54 -7.42
N ASP A 406 -5.95 -3.43 -7.66
CA ASP A 406 -4.91 -3.87 -6.71
C ASP A 406 -3.49 -3.46 -7.16
N GLY A 407 -3.39 -2.48 -8.06
CA GLY A 407 -2.13 -2.04 -8.67
C GLY A 407 -1.25 -1.17 -7.77
N GLY A 408 -1.76 -0.76 -6.61
CA GLY A 408 -0.98 0.01 -5.64
C GLY A 408 -0.38 -0.86 -4.55
N TRP A 409 -1.21 -1.60 -3.81
CA TRP A 409 -0.80 -2.47 -2.72
C TRP A 409 -1.65 -3.72 -2.65
N VAL A 410 -1.02 -4.82 -2.21
CA VAL A 410 -1.67 -6.04 -1.75
C VAL A 410 -1.16 -6.39 -0.35
N TYR A 411 -2.05 -6.68 0.60
CA TYR A 411 -1.69 -6.89 1.99
C TYR A 411 -2.80 -7.63 2.76
N ALA A 412 -2.58 -7.92 4.05
CA ALA A 412 -3.53 -8.51 4.98
C ALA A 412 -4.33 -9.68 4.40
N ALA A 413 -3.82 -10.88 4.54
CA ALA A 413 -4.41 -12.09 3.95
C ALA A 413 -4.91 -13.09 4.98
N GLY A 414 -5.94 -13.84 4.58
CA GLY A 414 -6.30 -15.10 5.19
C GLY A 414 -6.06 -16.25 4.22
N VAL A 415 -5.46 -17.33 4.68
CA VAL A 415 -5.16 -18.51 3.86
C VAL A 415 -5.84 -19.75 4.43
N VAL A 416 -6.48 -20.52 3.57
CA VAL A 416 -6.95 -21.88 3.88
C VAL A 416 -6.37 -22.88 2.92
N LYS A 417 -6.16 -24.10 3.39
CA LYS A 417 -5.80 -25.25 2.56
C LYS A 417 -7.00 -26.18 2.47
N ILE A 418 -7.31 -26.59 1.26
CA ILE A 418 -8.34 -27.60 0.97
C ILE A 418 -7.65 -28.88 0.54
N ASP A 419 -7.92 -29.98 1.26
CA ASP A 419 -7.49 -31.31 0.94
C ASP A 419 -8.70 -32.22 0.69
N ASP A 420 -8.61 -33.18 -0.23
CA ASP A 420 -9.66 -34.18 -0.43
C ASP A 420 -9.62 -35.29 0.65
N GLU A 421 -8.52 -35.39 1.35
CA GLU A 421 -8.37 -36.28 2.50
C GLU A 421 -7.94 -35.44 3.72
N GLN A 422 -8.58 -35.63 4.87
CA GLN A 422 -8.17 -35.06 6.17
C GLN A 422 -6.83 -35.66 6.64
N THR A 423 -5.82 -35.68 5.80
CA THR A 423 -4.53 -36.26 6.13
C THR A 423 -3.60 -35.20 6.69
N THR A 424 -2.99 -35.52 7.82
CA THR A 424 -1.94 -34.73 8.50
C THR A 424 -0.60 -34.70 7.75
N THR A 425 -0.54 -35.21 6.52
CA THR A 425 0.68 -35.29 5.73
C THR A 425 0.76 -34.13 4.73
N HIS A 426 1.98 -33.60 4.53
CA HIS A 426 2.25 -32.60 3.52
C HIS A 426 1.70 -32.98 2.17
N VAL A 427 0.83 -32.17 1.63
CA VAL A 427 0.31 -32.33 0.29
C VAL A 427 0.91 -31.27 -0.58
N TYR A 428 1.83 -31.68 -1.41
CA TYR A 428 2.27 -30.96 -2.59
C TYR A 428 1.55 -31.52 -3.81
N ALA A 429 1.79 -30.97 -4.94
CA ALA A 429 1.20 -31.22 -6.23
C ALA A 429 0.97 -32.69 -6.66
N ASP A 430 1.61 -33.60 -6.06
CA ASP A 430 1.53 -35.02 -6.32
C ASP A 430 0.25 -35.69 -5.76
N LYS A 431 -0.52 -34.95 -4.93
CA LYS A 431 -1.85 -35.45 -4.49
C LYS A 431 -2.95 -34.72 -5.24
N PRO A 432 -3.81 -35.44 -5.95
CA PRO A 432 -4.97 -34.85 -6.62
C PRO A 432 -5.87 -34.12 -5.62
N GLY A 433 -6.25 -32.89 -5.93
CA GLY A 433 -7.27 -32.12 -5.20
C GLY A 433 -6.79 -31.17 -4.12
N ALA A 434 -5.54 -31.19 -3.69
CA ALA A 434 -5.04 -30.23 -2.73
C ALA A 434 -4.80 -28.86 -3.35
N SER A 435 -5.20 -27.81 -2.64
CA SER A 435 -4.99 -26.43 -3.07
C SER A 435 -4.95 -25.46 -1.89
N TYR A 436 -4.25 -24.34 -2.09
CA TYR A 436 -4.21 -23.21 -1.17
C TYR A 436 -5.04 -22.07 -1.72
N HIS A 437 -5.79 -21.43 -0.86
CA HIS A 437 -6.69 -20.33 -1.21
C HIS A 437 -6.37 -19.14 -0.32
N LEU A 438 -5.98 -18.05 -0.92
CA LEU A 438 -5.54 -16.82 -0.28
C LEU A 438 -6.51 -15.69 -0.61
N PHE A 439 -7.10 -15.10 0.41
CA PHE A 439 -7.92 -13.90 0.31
C PHE A 439 -7.09 -12.73 0.80
N TYR A 440 -6.94 -11.69 -0.02
CA TYR A 440 -6.02 -10.58 0.26
C TYR A 440 -6.72 -9.23 0.10
N THR A 441 -6.23 -8.23 0.79
CA THR A 441 -6.66 -6.85 0.57
C THR A 441 -5.87 -6.25 -0.57
N GLY A 442 -6.56 -5.63 -1.52
CA GLY A 442 -5.99 -4.87 -2.62
C GLY A 442 -6.44 -3.42 -2.60
N GLN A 443 -5.59 -2.53 -3.08
CA GLN A 443 -5.92 -1.12 -3.31
C GLN A 443 -5.15 -0.56 -4.51
N PRO A 444 -5.71 0.44 -5.22
CA PRO A 444 -5.16 0.91 -6.49
C PRO A 444 -3.93 1.82 -6.36
N THR A 445 -3.64 2.34 -5.18
CA THR A 445 -2.50 3.21 -4.92
C THR A 445 -1.76 2.83 -3.65
N ASN A 446 -0.51 3.27 -3.54
CA ASN A 446 0.32 3.12 -2.35
C ASN A 446 0.05 4.18 -1.26
N ASN A 447 -1.06 4.87 -1.31
CA ASN A 447 -1.40 5.89 -0.33
C ASN A 447 -2.14 5.28 0.87
N GLU A 448 -1.45 5.09 1.97
CA GLU A 448 -1.99 4.53 3.21
C GLU A 448 -3.14 5.35 3.81
N LEU A 449 -3.19 6.65 3.49
CA LEU A 449 -4.17 7.57 4.07
C LEU A 449 -5.56 7.45 3.43
N ILE A 450 -5.71 6.67 2.36
CA ILE A 450 -6.95 6.53 1.63
C ILE A 450 -7.46 5.11 1.80
N CYS A 451 -8.32 4.91 2.77
CA CYS A 451 -8.89 3.61 3.10
C CYS A 451 -9.98 3.14 2.12
N GLY A 452 -10.50 4.03 1.28
CA GLY A 452 -11.72 3.92 0.53
C GLY A 452 -11.82 3.04 -0.65
N VAL A 453 -10.77 2.61 -1.07
CA VAL A 453 -10.73 1.78 -2.28
C VAL A 453 -10.24 0.36 -1.98
N LYS A 454 -10.20 0.01 -0.69
CA LYS A 454 -9.83 -1.34 -0.28
C LYS A 454 -10.89 -2.34 -0.68
N ARG A 455 -10.45 -3.44 -1.28
CA ARG A 455 -11.27 -4.59 -1.67
C ARG A 455 -10.56 -5.87 -1.29
N ILE A 456 -11.30 -6.97 -1.20
CA ILE A 456 -10.71 -8.28 -1.01
C ILE A 456 -10.63 -8.97 -2.36
N GLY A 457 -9.42 -9.39 -2.72
CA GLY A 457 -9.14 -10.27 -3.84
C GLY A 457 -9.01 -11.72 -3.40
N TYR A 458 -8.96 -12.57 -4.39
CA TYR A 458 -8.76 -13.99 -4.19
C TYR A 458 -7.66 -14.50 -5.12
N ALA A 459 -6.77 -15.31 -4.58
CA ALA A 459 -5.76 -16.02 -5.34
C ALA A 459 -5.70 -17.48 -4.88
N PHE A 460 -5.26 -18.36 -5.75
CA PHE A 460 -5.17 -19.79 -5.46
C PHE A 460 -3.91 -20.39 -6.03
N SER A 461 -3.45 -21.47 -5.40
CA SER A 461 -2.18 -22.13 -5.70
C SER A 461 -2.27 -23.63 -5.43
N LEU A 462 -1.48 -24.42 -6.13
CA LEU A 462 -1.34 -25.85 -5.86
C LEU A 462 -0.19 -26.18 -4.91
N ASP A 463 0.76 -25.25 -4.74
CA ASP A 463 2.00 -25.47 -3.99
C ASP A 463 2.27 -24.40 -2.92
N GLY A 464 1.48 -23.31 -2.90
CA GLY A 464 1.62 -22.19 -1.97
C GLY A 464 2.67 -21.16 -2.37
N VAL A 465 3.36 -21.35 -3.50
CA VAL A 465 4.42 -20.49 -4.03
C VAL A 465 4.04 -19.85 -5.36
N HIS A 466 3.39 -20.62 -6.23
CA HIS A 466 2.92 -20.15 -7.53
C HIS A 466 1.42 -19.83 -7.43
N TRP A 467 1.08 -18.56 -7.46
CA TRP A 467 -0.28 -18.06 -7.26
C TRP A 467 -0.90 -17.54 -8.55
N LEU A 468 -2.17 -17.83 -8.73
CA LEU A 468 -3.01 -17.25 -9.76
C LEU A 468 -4.10 -16.40 -9.11
N LYS A 469 -4.19 -15.13 -9.46
CA LYS A 469 -5.30 -14.26 -9.03
C LYS A 469 -6.57 -14.66 -9.78
N TRP A 470 -7.68 -14.65 -9.08
CA TRP A 470 -8.98 -14.87 -9.67
C TRP A 470 -9.37 -13.71 -10.59
N ASP A 471 -9.93 -14.06 -11.73
CA ASP A 471 -10.33 -13.15 -12.78
C ASP A 471 -11.63 -13.67 -13.42
N ASP A 472 -12.67 -12.83 -13.43
CA ASP A 472 -13.89 -13.12 -14.19
C ASP A 472 -13.64 -12.79 -15.65
N ALA A 473 -13.50 -13.81 -16.48
CA ALA A 473 -13.24 -13.62 -17.92
C ALA A 473 -14.29 -12.77 -18.66
N ALA A 474 -15.45 -12.51 -18.04
CA ALA A 474 -16.47 -11.61 -18.57
C ALA A 474 -16.17 -10.13 -18.27
N THR A 475 -15.25 -9.85 -17.34
CA THR A 475 -14.88 -8.49 -16.93
C THR A 475 -13.63 -8.05 -17.69
N THR A 476 -13.84 -7.30 -18.79
CA THR A 476 -12.75 -6.85 -19.67
C THR A 476 -12.36 -5.39 -19.47
N GLU A 477 -13.15 -4.66 -18.69
CA GLU A 477 -12.98 -3.21 -18.53
C GLU A 477 -12.06 -2.87 -17.33
N PRO A 478 -11.19 -1.89 -17.49
CA PRO A 478 -10.43 -1.37 -16.35
C PRO A 478 -11.34 -0.88 -15.21
N PRO A 479 -10.91 -0.97 -13.96
CA PRO A 479 -9.63 -1.48 -13.46
C PRO A 479 -9.62 -2.98 -13.20
N PHE A 480 -10.64 -3.74 -13.63
CA PHE A 480 -10.87 -5.16 -13.34
C PHE A 480 -10.43 -6.13 -14.44
N HIS A 481 -9.84 -5.63 -15.52
CA HIS A 481 -9.48 -6.36 -16.73
C HIS A 481 -8.34 -7.40 -16.59
N ARG A 482 -7.77 -7.55 -15.41
CA ARG A 482 -6.66 -8.51 -15.15
C ARG A 482 -6.84 -9.34 -13.90
N SER A 483 -7.67 -8.90 -13.01
CA SER A 483 -8.12 -9.61 -11.81
C SER A 483 -9.33 -8.89 -11.24
N ASP A 484 -10.20 -9.63 -10.56
CA ASP A 484 -11.39 -9.09 -9.95
C ASP A 484 -11.36 -9.21 -8.43
N PRO A 485 -11.91 -8.23 -7.70
CA PRO A 485 -12.16 -8.39 -6.29
C PRO A 485 -13.31 -9.38 -6.06
N VAL A 486 -13.23 -10.16 -4.99
CA VAL A 486 -14.30 -11.08 -4.59
C VAL A 486 -15.19 -10.50 -3.51
N VAL A 487 -14.72 -9.53 -2.73
CA VAL A 487 -15.52 -8.71 -1.83
C VAL A 487 -15.26 -7.25 -2.11
N SER A 488 -16.30 -6.54 -2.49
CA SER A 488 -16.26 -5.11 -2.79
C SER A 488 -17.48 -4.41 -2.20
N TRP A 489 -17.43 -3.08 -2.15
CA TRP A 489 -18.53 -2.26 -1.68
C TRP A 489 -19.86 -2.50 -2.41
N ALA A 490 -19.82 -2.90 -3.68
CA ALA A 490 -20.98 -3.16 -4.50
C ALA A 490 -21.91 -4.20 -3.89
N GLU A 491 -21.36 -5.20 -3.21
CA GLU A 491 -22.11 -6.29 -2.61
C GLU A 491 -22.94 -5.88 -1.41
N TYR A 492 -22.59 -4.76 -0.77
CA TYR A 492 -23.33 -4.23 0.39
C TYR A 492 -24.46 -3.28 0.00
N GLY A 493 -24.73 -3.09 -1.30
CA GLY A 493 -25.86 -2.33 -1.79
C GLY A 493 -25.89 -0.87 -1.39
N ARG A 494 -24.73 -0.28 -1.06
CA ARG A 494 -24.62 1.08 -0.51
C ARG A 494 -23.73 1.95 -1.35
N LEU A 495 -24.04 3.23 -1.37
CA LEU A 495 -23.25 4.26 -2.05
C LEU A 495 -21.78 4.16 -1.64
N GLY A 496 -20.93 3.96 -2.58
CA GLY A 496 -19.50 3.99 -2.75
C GLY A 496 -18.50 4.34 -1.63
N TYR A 497 -18.91 4.34 -0.37
CA TYR A 497 -18.07 4.78 0.75
C TYR A 497 -17.59 3.66 1.67
N LEU A 498 -17.91 2.40 1.39
CA LEU A 498 -17.48 1.29 2.23
C LEU A 498 -16.34 0.52 1.59
N GLY A 499 -15.20 0.44 2.28
CA GLY A 499 -14.08 -0.41 1.95
C GLY A 499 -14.13 -1.75 2.68
N ALA A 500 -13.56 -2.79 2.08
CA ALA A 500 -13.36 -4.09 2.69
C ALA A 500 -11.87 -4.42 2.67
N GLY A 501 -11.31 -4.77 3.82
CA GLY A 501 -9.88 -5.11 3.88
C GLY A 501 -9.48 -5.77 5.20
N ALA A 502 -8.22 -6.09 5.35
CA ALA A 502 -7.66 -6.76 6.51
C ALA A 502 -8.49 -8.02 6.87
N CYS A 503 -8.37 -9.07 6.06
CA CYS A 503 -9.19 -10.25 6.16
C CYS A 503 -8.47 -11.46 6.76
N THR A 504 -9.26 -12.35 7.36
CA THR A 504 -8.88 -13.72 7.71
C THR A 504 -9.87 -14.71 7.11
N ALA A 505 -9.46 -15.96 6.93
CA ALA A 505 -10.29 -17.01 6.37
C ALA A 505 -10.28 -18.26 7.26
N VAL A 506 -11.44 -18.85 7.46
CA VAL A 506 -11.62 -20.05 8.29
C VAL A 506 -12.36 -21.12 7.50
N LEU A 507 -11.75 -22.29 7.35
CA LEU A 507 -12.37 -23.46 6.70
C LEU A 507 -13.26 -24.21 7.71
N LEU A 508 -14.53 -24.38 7.37
CA LEU A 508 -15.53 -25.06 8.18
C LEU A 508 -16.32 -26.08 7.35
N GLY A 509 -15.87 -27.32 7.34
CA GLY A 509 -16.52 -28.36 6.57
C GLY A 509 -16.45 -28.06 5.06
N ASP A 510 -17.60 -27.77 4.47
CA ASP A 510 -17.80 -27.45 3.05
C ASP A 510 -17.85 -25.97 2.72
N GLU A 511 -17.55 -25.12 3.70
CA GLU A 511 -17.62 -23.66 3.59
C GLU A 511 -16.32 -23.00 4.09
N VAL A 512 -15.85 -21.97 3.38
CA VAL A 512 -14.84 -21.04 3.86
C VAL A 512 -15.54 -19.74 4.28
N ARG A 513 -15.30 -19.31 5.50
CA ARG A 513 -15.76 -18.05 6.07
C ARG A 513 -14.66 -17.01 6.03
N ILE A 514 -14.99 -15.83 5.51
CA ILE A 514 -14.08 -14.70 5.38
C ILE A 514 -14.57 -13.60 6.31
N TYR A 515 -13.77 -13.25 7.31
CA TYR A 515 -14.01 -12.09 8.17
C TYR A 515 -13.05 -10.98 7.77
N HIS A 516 -13.56 -9.78 7.73
CA HIS A 516 -12.75 -8.63 7.29
C HIS A 516 -13.17 -7.34 7.99
N SER A 517 -12.27 -6.38 8.06
CA SER A 517 -12.60 -5.03 8.49
C SER A 517 -13.48 -4.34 7.45
N MET A 518 -14.48 -3.61 7.91
CA MET A 518 -15.28 -2.71 7.09
C MET A 518 -14.94 -1.26 7.43
N TYR A 519 -14.69 -0.48 6.41
CA TYR A 519 -14.31 0.93 6.53
C TYR A 519 -15.42 1.81 6.00
N ASP A 520 -15.78 2.86 6.75
CA ASP A 520 -16.68 3.92 6.28
C ASP A 520 -15.85 5.14 5.88
N GLU A 521 -16.07 5.61 4.69
CA GLU A 521 -15.31 6.68 4.05
C GLU A 521 -16.15 7.91 3.76
N ARG A 522 -17.31 7.98 4.40
CA ARG A 522 -18.13 9.18 4.27
C ARG A 522 -17.39 10.40 4.78
N PRO A 523 -17.56 11.55 4.08
CA PRO A 523 -16.82 12.79 4.37
C PRO A 523 -17.04 13.35 5.78
N ASP A 524 -18.11 12.96 6.45
CA ASP A 524 -18.53 13.45 7.76
C ASP A 524 -18.06 12.60 8.95
N ILE A 525 -17.38 11.47 8.68
CA ILE A 525 -16.85 10.59 9.73
C ILE A 525 -15.37 10.87 9.96
N PRO A 526 -14.94 11.19 11.18
CA PRO A 526 -13.54 11.38 11.49
C PRO A 526 -12.70 10.13 11.20
N ARG A 527 -11.55 10.30 10.58
CA ARG A 527 -10.62 9.23 10.16
C ARG A 527 -10.12 8.31 11.28
N THR A 528 -10.14 8.77 12.51
CA THR A 528 -9.69 8.00 13.66
C THR A 528 -10.52 6.74 13.90
N ASP A 529 -11.71 6.65 13.32
CA ASP A 529 -12.68 5.59 13.56
C ASP A 529 -13.17 4.91 12.26
N GLY A 530 -12.36 4.95 11.19
CA GLY A 530 -12.73 4.45 9.85
C GLY A 530 -13.19 2.99 9.79
N VAL A 531 -12.95 2.19 10.85
CA VAL A 531 -13.50 0.84 10.97
C VAL A 531 -14.88 0.90 11.61
N ILE A 532 -15.90 0.68 10.82
CA ILE A 532 -17.31 0.71 11.29
C ILE A 532 -17.83 -0.63 11.76
N GLY A 533 -17.14 -1.71 11.44
CA GLY A 533 -17.58 -3.06 11.80
C GLY A 533 -16.69 -4.14 11.23
N THR A 534 -17.09 -5.36 11.50
CA THR A 534 -16.53 -6.56 10.88
C THR A 534 -17.51 -7.03 9.82
N GLY A 535 -17.02 -7.24 8.61
CA GLY A 535 -17.75 -7.88 7.53
C GLY A 535 -17.59 -9.39 7.60
N TYR A 536 -18.56 -10.07 7.03
CA TYR A 536 -18.60 -11.52 6.93
C TYR A 536 -19.08 -11.94 5.55
N ALA A 537 -18.36 -12.86 4.96
CA ALA A 537 -18.67 -13.43 3.64
C ALA A 537 -18.31 -14.91 3.61
N THR A 538 -18.89 -15.67 2.68
CA THR A 538 -18.69 -17.10 2.55
C THR A 538 -18.44 -17.51 1.11
N ILE A 539 -17.72 -18.61 0.93
CA ILE A 539 -17.61 -19.32 -0.33
C ILE A 539 -17.65 -20.83 -0.08
N GLN A 540 -18.35 -21.56 -0.95
CA GLN A 540 -18.42 -23.02 -0.87
C GLN A 540 -17.12 -23.66 -1.35
N VAL A 541 -16.67 -24.69 -0.66
CA VAL A 541 -15.45 -25.45 -1.00
C VAL A 541 -15.54 -26.00 -2.42
N ASP A 542 -16.72 -26.47 -2.84
CA ASP A 542 -16.90 -26.97 -4.22
C ASP A 542 -16.74 -25.88 -5.28
N SER A 543 -17.11 -24.64 -4.97
CA SER A 543 -16.84 -23.51 -5.87
C SER A 543 -15.34 -23.25 -6.00
N LEU A 544 -14.61 -23.31 -4.89
CA LEU A 544 -13.14 -23.18 -4.90
C LEU A 544 -12.47 -24.31 -5.70
N ARG A 545 -12.92 -25.54 -5.50
CA ARG A 545 -12.44 -26.72 -6.27
C ARG A 545 -12.70 -26.57 -7.77
N GLN A 546 -13.88 -26.08 -8.14
CA GLN A 546 -14.21 -25.85 -9.55
C GLN A 546 -13.31 -24.78 -10.19
N ILE A 547 -13.06 -23.66 -9.50
CA ILE A 547 -12.13 -22.61 -9.97
C ILE A 547 -10.73 -23.19 -10.22
N VAL A 548 -10.24 -24.00 -9.29
CA VAL A 548 -8.92 -24.65 -9.42
C VAL A 548 -8.93 -25.63 -10.59
N ALA A 549 -9.98 -26.45 -10.73
CA ALA A 549 -10.12 -27.42 -11.81
C ALA A 549 -10.13 -26.74 -13.19
N ASP A 550 -10.87 -25.65 -13.34
CA ASP A 550 -10.94 -24.88 -14.57
C ASP A 550 -9.58 -24.27 -14.94
N ALA A 551 -8.86 -23.70 -13.97
CA ALA A 551 -7.53 -23.17 -14.19
C ALA A 551 -6.51 -24.27 -14.56
N LYS A 552 -6.58 -25.44 -13.93
CA LYS A 552 -5.79 -26.61 -14.29
C LYS A 552 -6.06 -27.08 -15.72
N ALA A 553 -7.33 -27.19 -16.09
CA ALA A 553 -7.74 -27.61 -17.44
C ALA A 553 -7.23 -26.63 -18.53
N ARG A 554 -7.07 -25.35 -18.18
CA ARG A 554 -6.49 -24.31 -19.05
C ARG A 554 -4.96 -24.24 -18.99
N GLY A 555 -4.29 -25.05 -18.17
CA GLY A 555 -2.84 -25.05 -18.02
C GLY A 555 -2.28 -23.77 -17.36
N LEU A 556 -3.07 -23.08 -16.56
CA LEU A 556 -2.69 -21.79 -15.96
C LEU A 556 -1.99 -21.92 -14.59
N LEU A 557 -2.05 -23.11 -13.96
CA LEU A 557 -1.48 -23.35 -12.64
C LEU A 557 -0.19 -24.15 -12.73
N PRO A 558 0.96 -23.49 -12.60
CA PRO A 558 2.21 -24.17 -12.36
C PRO A 558 2.15 -24.84 -10.97
N CYS A 559 2.89 -25.93 -10.83
CA CYS A 559 2.95 -26.66 -9.59
C CYS A 559 4.34 -27.25 -9.41
N ALA A 560 5.05 -26.75 -8.42
CA ALA A 560 6.34 -27.27 -8.05
C ALA A 560 6.18 -28.48 -7.09
N SER A 561 7.05 -29.48 -7.26
CA SER A 561 7.18 -30.57 -6.31
C SER A 561 7.74 -30.08 -4.96
N ARG A 562 7.57 -30.89 -3.92
CA ARG A 562 8.19 -30.56 -2.60
C ARG A 562 9.69 -30.37 -2.72
N GLN A 563 10.36 -31.22 -3.51
CA GLN A 563 11.81 -31.10 -3.70
C GLN A 563 12.21 -29.76 -4.35
N GLU A 564 11.45 -29.32 -5.33
CA GLU A 564 11.68 -28.01 -5.97
C GLU A 564 11.45 -26.85 -5.00
N ILE A 565 10.37 -26.88 -4.22
CA ILE A 565 10.13 -25.88 -3.17
C ILE A 565 11.27 -25.91 -2.14
N GLU A 566 11.66 -27.09 -1.65
CA GLU A 566 12.76 -27.23 -0.68
C GLU A 566 14.07 -26.61 -1.18
N ALA A 567 14.34 -26.76 -2.47
CA ALA A 567 15.53 -26.20 -3.11
C ALA A 567 15.50 -24.65 -3.19
N THR A 568 14.33 -24.05 -3.07
CA THR A 568 14.18 -22.57 -3.06
C THR A 568 14.23 -21.95 -1.67
N LEU A 569 14.14 -22.76 -0.60
CA LEU A 569 14.16 -22.24 0.76
C LEU A 569 15.58 -21.94 1.21
N ASP A 570 15.75 -20.78 1.82
CA ASP A 570 17.01 -20.39 2.45
C ASP A 570 17.30 -21.28 3.68
N ALA A 571 18.57 -21.39 4.03
CA ALA A 571 18.90 -22.00 5.31
C ALA A 571 18.32 -21.16 6.46
N PRO A 572 17.77 -21.80 7.53
CA PRO A 572 17.28 -21.03 8.67
C PRO A 572 18.42 -20.27 9.31
N LEU A 573 18.21 -18.98 9.57
CA LEU A 573 19.11 -18.20 10.41
C LEU A 573 18.94 -18.67 11.85
N PRO A 574 19.99 -19.12 12.52
CA PRO A 574 19.90 -19.37 13.95
C PRO A 574 19.55 -18.07 14.66
N GLN A 575 18.37 -18.03 15.30
CA GLN A 575 17.88 -16.83 16.00
C GLN A 575 18.92 -16.25 16.93
N SER A 576 19.59 -17.11 17.72
CA SER A 576 20.64 -16.69 18.66
C SER A 576 21.80 -15.94 18.00
N MET A 577 22.18 -16.30 16.77
CA MET A 577 23.25 -15.60 16.07
C MET A 577 22.83 -14.20 15.63
N TRP A 578 21.56 -14.06 15.25
CA TRP A 578 21.00 -12.78 14.86
C TRP A 578 20.83 -11.85 16.05
N ASP A 579 20.33 -12.38 17.17
CA ASP A 579 20.17 -11.64 18.43
C ASP A 579 21.54 -11.19 18.97
N ASP A 580 22.53 -12.08 18.95
CA ASP A 580 23.90 -11.74 19.36
C ASP A 580 24.47 -10.62 18.48
N LEU A 581 24.32 -10.74 17.16
CA LEU A 581 24.82 -9.71 16.24
C LEU A 581 24.13 -8.35 16.49
N GLN A 582 22.82 -8.33 16.65
CA GLN A 582 22.08 -7.12 16.97
C GLN A 582 22.53 -6.52 18.30
N GLY A 583 22.65 -7.34 19.33
CA GLY A 583 23.10 -6.90 20.66
C GLY A 583 24.48 -6.25 20.62
N HIS A 584 25.43 -6.85 19.90
CA HIS A 584 26.78 -6.28 19.76
C HIS A 584 26.79 -4.99 18.94
N VAL A 585 25.97 -4.92 17.86
CA VAL A 585 25.86 -3.70 17.06
C VAL A 585 25.26 -2.56 17.87
N LEU A 586 24.18 -2.81 18.62
CA LEU A 586 23.60 -1.80 19.51
C LEU A 586 24.60 -1.34 20.58
N THR A 587 25.34 -2.26 21.17
CA THR A 587 26.39 -1.95 22.13
C THR A 587 27.49 -1.09 21.52
N ALA A 588 27.91 -1.40 20.30
CA ALA A 588 28.92 -0.61 19.57
C ALA A 588 28.43 0.81 19.28
N ILE A 589 27.18 0.95 18.85
CA ILE A 589 26.56 2.25 18.58
C ILE A 589 26.46 3.09 19.87
N GLN A 590 25.97 2.51 20.96
CA GLN A 590 25.84 3.19 22.25
C GLN A 590 27.19 3.61 22.83
N ALA A 591 28.16 2.70 22.79
CA ALA A 591 29.51 2.99 23.26
C ALA A 591 30.17 4.12 22.47
N ARG A 592 29.92 4.16 21.17
CA ARG A 592 30.42 5.22 20.32
C ARG A 592 29.72 6.56 20.60
N GLN A 593 28.41 6.57 20.78
CA GLN A 593 27.67 7.78 21.15
C GLN A 593 28.14 8.35 22.48
N ALA A 594 28.52 7.48 23.42
CA ALA A 594 29.07 7.85 24.70
C ALA A 594 30.60 8.21 24.67
N GLY A 595 31.24 8.17 23.50
CA GLY A 595 32.67 8.40 23.36
C GLY A 595 33.57 7.30 24.00
N ASN A 596 32.98 6.14 24.32
CA ASN A 596 33.70 5.05 24.96
C ASN A 596 34.36 4.13 23.93
N VAL A 597 35.55 4.51 23.51
CA VAL A 597 36.35 3.81 22.48
C VAL A 597 36.63 2.35 22.87
N LYS A 598 36.94 2.07 24.11
CA LYS A 598 37.27 0.71 24.56
C LYS A 598 36.06 -0.24 24.42
N ASN A 599 34.91 0.21 24.85
CA ASN A 599 33.69 -0.60 24.74
C ASN A 599 33.24 -0.74 23.29
N ALA A 600 33.41 0.28 22.46
CA ALA A 600 33.13 0.19 21.04
C ALA A 600 34.04 -0.83 20.33
N GLN A 601 35.33 -0.86 20.64
CA GLN A 601 36.31 -1.84 20.13
C GLN A 601 36.00 -3.27 20.60
N ALA A 602 35.59 -3.43 21.86
CA ALA A 602 35.22 -4.74 22.40
C ALA A 602 33.96 -5.27 21.69
N ALA A 603 32.89 -4.46 21.58
CA ALA A 603 31.68 -4.83 20.87
C ALA A 603 31.96 -5.14 19.39
N TRP A 604 32.87 -4.41 18.76
CA TRP A 604 33.32 -4.67 17.40
C TRP A 604 33.98 -6.03 17.25
N SER A 605 34.88 -6.39 18.17
CA SER A 605 35.53 -7.71 18.14
C SER A 605 34.49 -8.84 18.23
N GLU A 606 33.43 -8.66 19.02
CA GLU A 606 32.35 -9.62 19.12
C GLU A 606 31.52 -9.67 17.86
N ILE A 607 31.25 -8.54 17.20
CA ILE A 607 30.59 -8.48 15.88
C ILE A 607 31.39 -9.31 14.85
N ALA A 608 32.70 -9.09 14.79
CA ALA A 608 33.61 -9.81 13.87
C ALA A 608 33.59 -11.32 14.15
N THR A 609 33.58 -11.70 15.43
CA THR A 609 33.51 -13.10 15.87
C THR A 609 32.18 -13.73 15.49
N THR A 610 31.07 -13.03 15.70
CA THR A 610 29.72 -13.51 15.33
C THR A 610 29.58 -13.63 13.82
N ARG A 611 30.08 -12.65 13.07
CA ARG A 611 30.13 -12.68 11.61
C ARG A 611 30.84 -13.93 11.06
N ALA A 612 31.97 -14.30 11.65
CA ALA A 612 32.74 -15.47 11.23
C ALA A 612 31.97 -16.80 11.39
N LYS A 613 30.93 -16.80 12.23
CA LYS A 613 30.02 -17.95 12.41
C LYS A 613 28.97 -18.08 11.30
N PHE A 614 28.72 -16.99 10.57
CA PHE A 614 27.78 -17.05 9.46
C PHE A 614 28.35 -17.87 8.31
N THR A 615 27.58 -18.84 7.82
CA THR A 615 27.95 -19.60 6.61
C THR A 615 27.94 -18.66 5.40
N LYS A 616 28.65 -19.03 4.35
CA LYS A 616 28.68 -18.28 3.11
C LYS A 616 27.28 -18.04 2.52
N ALA A 617 26.34 -18.92 2.79
CA ALA A 617 24.93 -18.76 2.37
C ALA A 617 24.22 -17.65 3.15
N LEU A 618 24.64 -17.38 4.38
CA LEU A 618 24.07 -16.37 5.25
C LEU A 618 24.82 -15.03 5.13
N GLU A 619 25.99 -15.00 4.51
CA GLU A 619 26.79 -13.80 4.32
C GLU A 619 26.01 -12.73 3.51
N ARG A 620 25.19 -13.15 2.58
CA ARG A 620 24.29 -12.26 1.84
C ARG A 620 23.34 -11.53 2.79
N TYR A 621 22.67 -12.25 3.69
CA TYR A 621 21.79 -11.64 4.70
C TYR A 621 22.55 -10.68 5.61
N TYR A 622 23.75 -11.07 6.03
CA TYR A 622 24.61 -10.22 6.83
C TYR A 622 24.94 -8.91 6.11
N VAL A 623 25.46 -8.98 4.89
CA VAL A 623 25.89 -7.81 4.12
C VAL A 623 24.72 -6.88 3.84
N GLN A 624 23.56 -7.42 3.53
CA GLN A 624 22.40 -6.64 3.12
C GLN A 624 21.56 -6.14 4.31
N ALA A 625 21.28 -6.98 5.30
CA ALA A 625 20.56 -6.58 6.50
C ALA A 625 21.33 -5.54 7.32
N MET A 626 22.66 -5.62 7.26
CA MET A 626 23.55 -4.70 7.95
C MET A 626 23.92 -3.49 7.10
N ALA A 627 23.39 -3.35 5.88
CA ALA A 627 23.75 -2.22 5.01
C ALA A 627 23.48 -0.84 5.64
N PRO A 628 22.40 -0.58 6.40
CA PRO A 628 22.22 0.66 7.15
C PRO A 628 23.27 0.83 8.25
N LEU A 629 23.78 -0.29 8.76
CA LEU A 629 24.84 -0.36 9.77
C LEU A 629 26.20 -0.62 9.13
N LYS A 630 26.24 -1.03 7.86
CA LYS A 630 27.49 -1.31 7.14
C LYS A 630 28.42 -0.12 7.14
N GLN A 631 27.91 1.08 6.96
CA GLN A 631 28.71 2.30 7.04
C GLN A 631 29.32 2.47 8.44
N VAL A 632 28.54 2.18 9.50
CA VAL A 632 29.06 2.19 10.87
C VAL A 632 30.08 1.07 11.05
N ILE A 633 29.81 -0.11 10.49
CA ILE A 633 30.68 -1.28 10.57
C ILE A 633 31.95 -1.08 9.75
N ASP A 634 31.86 -0.64 8.51
CA ASP A 634 33.01 -0.34 7.65
C ASP A 634 33.88 0.77 8.25
N GLN A 635 33.25 1.74 8.90
CA GLN A 635 33.95 2.80 9.64
C GLN A 635 34.68 2.27 10.90
N LEU A 636 34.06 1.34 11.61
CA LEU A 636 34.70 0.67 12.74
C LEU A 636 35.83 -0.27 12.27
N GLU A 637 35.64 -1.00 11.15
CA GLU A 637 36.67 -1.88 10.55
C GLU A 637 37.85 -1.09 9.96
N SER A 638 37.56 0.04 9.32
CA SER A 638 38.60 0.94 8.82
C SER A 638 39.26 1.74 9.94
N GLY A 639 38.72 1.56 11.17
CA GLY A 639 39.16 2.29 12.33
C GLY A 639 38.80 3.77 12.30
N THR A 640 37.80 4.20 11.49
CA THR A 640 37.40 5.60 11.32
C THR A 640 36.55 6.07 12.52
N ARG A 641 36.88 7.17 13.14
CA ARG A 641 36.07 7.84 14.18
C ARG A 641 35.08 8.79 13.53
N VAL A 642 33.85 8.88 14.06
CA VAL A 642 33.09 10.13 13.93
C VAL A 642 33.77 11.14 14.83
N THR A 643 34.44 12.07 14.25
CA THR A 643 34.87 13.26 14.99
C THR A 643 33.63 14.14 15.08
N ASP A 644 33.42 14.79 16.24
CA ASP A 644 32.41 15.86 16.38
C ASP A 644 32.80 17.12 15.58
N LYS A 645 33.76 17.01 14.68
CA LYS A 645 34.20 18.12 13.88
C LYS A 645 33.17 18.44 12.82
N LEU A 646 32.45 19.51 13.07
CA LEU A 646 31.55 20.12 12.08
C LEU A 646 32.38 20.76 10.97
N LEU A 647 32.19 20.32 9.73
CA LEU A 647 32.87 20.87 8.58
C LEU A 647 32.08 22.02 7.96
N TRP A 648 30.75 21.91 7.97
CA TRP A 648 29.87 22.90 7.41
C TRP A 648 28.45 22.76 8.01
N SER A 649 27.71 23.86 8.12
CA SER A 649 26.28 23.86 8.48
C SER A 649 25.53 24.89 7.67
N LEU A 650 24.23 24.66 7.51
CA LEU A 650 23.33 25.59 6.84
C LEU A 650 23.40 26.97 7.51
N PRO A 651 23.51 28.09 6.76
CA PRO A 651 23.46 29.42 7.32
C PRO A 651 22.17 29.67 8.13
N LYS A 652 22.28 30.39 9.26
CA LYS A 652 21.13 30.64 10.15
C LYS A 652 20.02 31.48 9.52
N ASP A 653 20.34 32.21 8.48
CA ASP A 653 19.46 33.06 7.70
C ASP A 653 18.97 32.37 6.41
N PHE A 654 19.23 31.07 6.29
CA PHE A 654 18.74 30.29 5.15
C PHE A 654 17.20 30.33 5.15
N PRO A 655 16.59 30.86 4.07
CA PRO A 655 15.13 30.92 4.01
C PRO A 655 14.60 29.49 4.02
N GLY A 656 13.77 29.17 5.01
CA GLY A 656 13.11 27.85 5.08
C GLY A 656 12.48 27.54 3.73
N MET A 657 12.92 26.45 3.08
CA MET A 657 12.42 26.09 1.76
C MET A 657 11.24 25.14 1.90
N ALA A 658 10.14 25.51 1.27
CA ALA A 658 9.04 24.61 0.94
C ALA A 658 9.23 24.17 -0.52
N GLY A 659 9.44 22.87 -0.75
CA GLY A 659 9.58 22.36 -2.11
C GLY A 659 10.15 20.93 -2.15
N VAL A 660 9.84 20.24 -3.21
CA VAL A 660 10.26 18.85 -3.42
C VAL A 660 11.75 18.73 -3.73
N GLN A 661 12.37 19.80 -4.21
CA GLN A 661 13.80 19.82 -4.54
C GLN A 661 14.44 21.05 -3.89
N VAL A 662 15.48 20.80 -3.09
CA VAL A 662 16.26 21.83 -2.41
C VAL A 662 17.70 21.71 -2.87
N GLU A 663 18.28 22.79 -3.36
CA GLU A 663 19.69 22.88 -3.70
C GLU A 663 20.40 23.75 -2.65
N VAL A 664 21.37 23.17 -1.99
CA VAL A 664 22.28 23.86 -1.06
C VAL A 664 23.57 24.14 -1.81
N ALA A 665 23.69 25.33 -2.36
CA ALA A 665 24.86 25.79 -3.11
C ALA A 665 25.86 26.52 -2.21
N GLN A 666 27.10 26.66 -2.65
CA GLN A 666 28.19 27.35 -1.94
C GLN A 666 28.62 26.67 -0.63
N ILE A 667 28.92 25.40 -0.74
CA ILE A 667 29.59 24.68 0.36
C ILE A 667 31.09 24.92 0.19
N ASP A 668 31.61 25.87 0.97
CA ASP A 668 33.04 26.22 0.94
C ASP A 668 33.83 25.35 1.93
N GLY A 669 34.96 24.82 1.47
CA GLY A 669 35.99 24.24 2.32
C GLY A 669 35.81 22.80 2.78
N VAL A 670 34.83 22.07 2.25
CA VAL A 670 34.67 20.63 2.54
C VAL A 670 35.50 19.79 1.56
N ALA A 671 36.81 19.92 1.68
CA ALA A 671 37.75 19.00 1.01
C ALA A 671 38.08 17.86 1.97
N THR A 672 37.64 16.66 1.68
CA THR A 672 37.95 15.51 2.54
C THR A 672 38.39 14.32 1.73
N ARG A 673 39.44 13.65 2.22
CA ARG A 673 39.90 12.36 1.71
C ARG A 673 39.18 11.21 2.40
N GLN A 674 38.32 11.53 3.36
CA GLN A 674 37.64 10.55 4.19
C GLN A 674 36.10 10.64 3.98
N PRO A 675 35.36 9.59 4.28
CA PRO A 675 33.91 9.65 4.30
C PRO A 675 33.41 10.75 5.23
N ILE A 676 32.30 11.36 4.85
CA ILE A 676 31.64 12.39 5.65
C ILE A 676 30.20 11.98 5.94
N MET A 677 29.68 12.46 7.04
CA MET A 677 28.28 12.31 7.41
C MET A 677 27.53 13.62 7.11
N ILE A 678 26.43 13.51 6.41
CA ILE A 678 25.49 14.61 6.18
C ILE A 678 24.27 14.38 7.07
N GLU A 679 24.06 15.28 8.02
CA GLU A 679 22.88 15.31 8.88
C GLU A 679 21.87 16.28 8.28
N ILE A 680 20.65 15.81 8.04
CA ILE A 680 19.56 16.58 7.43
C ILE A 680 18.41 16.62 8.42
N GLU A 681 18.13 17.78 9.00
CA GLU A 681 16.98 17.98 9.86
C GLU A 681 15.81 18.51 9.02
N ALA A 682 14.91 17.62 8.67
CA ALA A 682 13.78 17.96 7.80
C ALA A 682 12.52 17.23 8.22
N ARG A 683 11.38 17.89 8.09
CA ARG A 683 10.06 17.30 8.19
C ARG A 683 9.53 17.03 6.79
N CYS A 684 9.08 15.83 6.53
CA CYS A 684 8.42 15.44 5.28
C CYS A 684 7.10 14.76 5.66
N ASP A 685 6.01 15.18 5.06
CA ASP A 685 4.67 14.66 5.34
C ASP A 685 4.40 13.31 4.65
N ARG A 686 5.30 12.86 3.77
CA ARG A 686 5.22 11.55 3.12
C ARG A 686 6.36 10.65 3.57
N PHE A 687 6.00 9.42 3.90
CA PHE A 687 6.97 8.37 4.14
C PHE A 687 7.38 7.77 2.79
N ASP A 688 8.59 8.11 2.33
CA ASP A 688 9.07 7.72 1.00
C ASP A 688 10.60 7.90 0.93
N VAL A 689 11.18 7.65 -0.22
CA VAL A 689 12.61 7.80 -0.50
C VAL A 689 12.91 9.21 -0.96
N ALA A 690 13.86 9.85 -0.28
CA ALA A 690 14.51 11.05 -0.74
C ALA A 690 15.90 10.72 -1.32
N ARG A 691 16.40 11.59 -2.18
CA ARG A 691 17.74 11.48 -2.76
C ARG A 691 18.60 12.65 -2.32
N LEU A 692 19.84 12.34 -1.99
CA LEU A 692 20.90 13.30 -1.79
C LEU A 692 21.93 13.13 -2.91
N ALA A 693 22.09 14.13 -3.73
CA ALA A 693 23.19 14.21 -4.69
C ALA A 693 24.19 15.28 -4.24
N TRP A 694 25.46 15.08 -4.56
CA TRP A 694 26.49 16.08 -4.26
C TRP A 694 27.26 16.47 -5.52
N ALA A 695 27.61 17.74 -5.60
CA ALA A 695 28.47 18.26 -6.63
C ALA A 695 29.91 18.44 -6.11
N THR A 696 30.85 18.30 -7.00
CA THR A 696 32.26 18.62 -6.79
C THR A 696 32.67 19.77 -7.70
N ASP A 697 33.96 20.09 -7.77
CA ASP A 697 34.51 21.04 -8.73
C ASP A 697 34.17 20.73 -10.21
N LYS A 698 33.75 19.47 -10.48
CA LYS A 698 33.25 19.01 -11.79
C LYS A 698 31.73 19.03 -11.93
N GLY A 699 31.03 19.60 -10.97
CA GLY A 699 29.57 19.56 -10.90
C GLY A 699 29.03 18.21 -10.45
N TYR A 700 27.72 17.99 -10.67
CA TYR A 700 27.06 16.72 -10.37
C TYR A 700 27.44 15.65 -11.39
N GLN A 701 27.92 14.51 -10.96
CA GLN A 701 28.32 13.40 -11.81
C GLN A 701 27.45 12.16 -11.52
N ALA A 702 27.34 11.26 -12.50
CA ALA A 702 26.66 9.98 -12.31
C ALA A 702 27.35 9.17 -11.20
N GLY A 703 26.57 8.58 -10.29
CA GLY A 703 27.06 7.87 -9.12
C GLY A 703 27.38 8.74 -7.90
N GLN A 704 27.17 10.06 -7.99
CA GLN A 704 27.27 11.00 -6.87
C GLN A 704 25.89 11.27 -6.25
N GLU A 705 25.16 10.21 -5.98
CA GLU A 705 23.86 10.28 -5.31
C GLU A 705 23.67 9.09 -4.36
N VAL A 706 22.86 9.29 -3.34
CA VAL A 706 22.48 8.28 -2.38
C VAL A 706 21.03 8.48 -1.98
N GLU A 707 20.32 7.40 -1.78
CA GLU A 707 18.93 7.44 -1.34
C GLU A 707 18.83 7.25 0.18
N PHE A 708 17.84 7.89 0.79
CA PHE A 708 17.56 7.78 2.22
C PHE A 708 16.06 7.96 2.47
N ILE A 709 15.58 7.43 3.60
CA ILE A 709 14.16 7.48 3.94
C ILE A 709 13.82 8.78 4.62
N VAL A 710 12.69 9.34 4.21
CA VAL A 710 12.07 10.51 4.84
C VAL A 710 10.62 10.21 5.24
N GLY A 711 10.01 11.13 5.99
CA GLY A 711 8.61 11.02 6.37
C GLY A 711 8.44 10.22 7.66
N TYR A 712 8.58 10.88 8.78
CA TYR A 712 8.19 10.35 10.07
C TYR A 712 6.85 10.98 10.48
N PRO A 713 5.80 10.19 10.76
CA PRO A 713 4.56 10.74 11.28
C PRO A 713 4.75 11.16 12.73
N GLY A 714 5.02 12.42 12.96
CA GLY A 714 5.19 12.99 14.30
C GLY A 714 5.38 14.51 14.25
N PRO A 715 5.10 15.20 15.35
CA PRO A 715 5.26 16.67 15.43
C PRO A 715 6.72 17.11 15.42
N GLU A 716 7.66 16.19 15.66
CA GLU A 716 9.09 16.47 15.71
C GLU A 716 9.71 16.44 14.31
N CYS A 717 10.74 17.25 14.11
CA CYS A 717 11.54 17.25 12.90
C CYS A 717 12.68 16.23 13.06
N PRO A 718 12.66 15.09 12.37
CA PRO A 718 13.71 14.09 12.51
C PRO A 718 15.01 14.53 11.85
N THR A 719 16.13 14.00 12.35
CA THR A 719 17.43 14.16 11.71
C THR A 719 17.78 12.89 10.94
N TYR A 720 17.87 13.00 9.63
CA TYR A 720 18.35 11.94 8.75
C TYR A 720 19.88 11.99 8.67
N ARG A 721 20.53 10.84 8.68
CA ARG A 721 22.00 10.74 8.60
C ARG A 721 22.40 9.94 7.38
N VAL A 722 23.15 10.58 6.51
CA VAL A 722 23.59 10.01 5.24
C VAL A 722 25.12 10.08 5.19
N THR A 723 25.76 8.96 4.93
CA THR A 723 27.23 8.94 4.76
C THR A 723 27.57 8.85 3.28
N ILE A 724 28.47 9.70 2.85
CA ILE A 724 29.01 9.69 1.48
C ILE A 724 30.55 9.65 1.48
N SER A 725 31.11 9.09 0.43
CA SER A 725 32.57 9.00 0.25
C SER A 725 32.97 9.78 -0.99
N PRO A 726 33.34 11.05 -0.85
CA PRO A 726 33.60 11.93 -2.00
C PRO A 726 34.99 11.67 -2.68
N THR A 727 35.69 10.62 -2.33
CA THR A 727 36.93 10.14 -3.00
C THR A 727 37.97 11.23 -3.32
N GLY A 728 38.25 12.08 -2.33
CA GLY A 728 39.31 13.09 -2.41
C GLY A 728 38.92 14.36 -3.21
N GLN A 729 37.64 14.56 -3.50
CA GLN A 729 37.13 15.75 -4.14
C GLN A 729 36.45 16.68 -3.11
N SER A 730 36.45 17.97 -3.39
CA SER A 730 35.74 18.93 -2.54
C SER A 730 34.27 18.96 -2.90
N ILE A 731 33.40 18.91 -1.92
CA ILE A 731 31.96 19.11 -2.11
C ILE A 731 31.69 20.61 -2.24
N THR A 732 31.01 20.98 -3.32
CA THR A 732 30.68 22.36 -3.62
C THR A 732 29.18 22.67 -3.50
N ALA A 733 28.32 21.65 -3.62
CA ALA A 733 26.89 21.78 -3.44
C ALA A 733 26.25 20.43 -3.09
N LEU A 734 25.09 20.48 -2.45
CA LEU A 734 24.21 19.34 -2.21
C LEU A 734 22.86 19.61 -2.86
N ARG A 735 22.26 18.58 -3.42
CA ARG A 735 20.88 18.60 -3.91
C ARG A 735 20.09 17.55 -3.15
N LEU A 736 19.06 17.98 -2.46
CA LEU A 736 18.08 17.13 -1.79
C LEU A 736 16.83 17.07 -2.65
N GLN A 737 16.44 15.88 -3.04
CA GLN A 737 15.19 15.65 -3.76
C GLN A 737 14.29 14.80 -2.89
N PHE A 738 13.19 15.37 -2.47
CA PHE A 738 12.16 14.71 -1.67
C PHE A 738 11.09 14.10 -2.58
N PRO A 739 10.24 13.19 -2.06
CA PRO A 739 9.19 12.56 -2.85
C PRO A 739 8.25 13.59 -3.51
N GLY A 740 7.83 13.33 -4.73
CA GLY A 740 6.92 14.19 -5.46
C GLY A 740 5.58 14.37 -4.72
N GLY A 741 5.10 15.62 -4.61
CA GLY A 741 3.88 15.95 -3.90
C GLY A 741 3.96 15.93 -2.37
N SER A 742 5.16 15.80 -1.78
CA SER A 742 5.36 15.96 -0.34
C SER A 742 5.49 17.44 0.06
N THR A 743 5.06 17.75 1.29
CA THR A 743 5.39 19.01 1.97
C THR A 743 6.65 18.80 2.78
N VAL A 744 7.65 19.58 2.51
CA VAL A 744 8.95 19.49 3.17
C VAL A 744 9.27 20.78 3.90
N GLU A 745 9.62 20.68 5.16
CA GLU A 745 10.18 21.75 5.97
C GLU A 745 11.63 21.37 6.30
N LEU A 746 12.59 21.93 5.59
CA LEU A 746 14.02 21.73 5.87
C LEU A 746 14.44 22.74 6.94
N LYS A 747 14.97 22.25 8.06
CA LYS A 747 15.42 23.09 9.19
C LYS A 747 16.92 23.27 9.21
N ASP A 748 17.69 22.20 8.99
CA ASP A 748 19.14 22.27 9.07
C ASP A 748 19.79 21.19 8.21
N VAL A 749 21.00 21.47 7.74
CA VAL A 749 21.89 20.52 7.09
C VAL A 749 23.29 20.73 7.65
N ARG A 750 23.91 19.67 8.15
CA ARG A 750 25.26 19.69 8.69
C ARG A 750 26.13 18.66 8.02
N ILE A 751 27.36 19.02 7.74
CA ILE A 751 28.38 18.09 7.22
C ILE A 751 29.41 17.88 8.32
N ARG A 752 29.60 16.62 8.70
CA ARG A 752 30.57 16.22 9.71
C ARG A 752 31.66 15.33 9.13
N GLU A 753 32.87 15.52 9.60
CA GLU A 753 33.97 14.64 9.26
C GLU A 753 33.82 13.29 9.96
N LEU A 754 33.99 12.22 9.20
CA LEU A 754 34.17 10.88 9.72
C LEU A 754 35.69 10.64 9.76
N GLY A 755 36.30 10.77 10.93
CA GLY A 755 37.75 10.59 11.15
C GLY A 755 38.05 9.65 12.32
N TRP A 756 39.32 9.34 12.52
CA TRP A 756 39.83 8.51 13.64
C TRP A 756 39.88 9.24 14.95
#